data_0599abc0dcf3dc144d78562862e3b195
#
_entry.id   0599abc0dcf3dc144d78562862e3b195
#
_cell.length_a   1.000
_cell.length_b   1.000
_cell.length_c   1.000
_cell.angle_alpha   90.00
_cell.angle_beta   90.00
_cell.angle_gamma   90.00
#
_symmetry.space_group_name_H-M   'P 1'
#
loop_
_entity.id
_entity.type
_entity.pdbx_description
1 polymer ?
#
loop_
_entity_poly.entity_id
_entity_poly.type
_entity_poly.pdbx_seq_one_letter_code
_entity_poly.pdbx_strand_id
1 'polypeptide(L)'
;MSNTPRDVLIEIVARYGEPLLASPSRCDGLLKDYCGESRREIFVLVSCVRTGIIDQMRRQGGPSIKLICARLALKLEQNLAISGDVAKWAVESWAVALGLMKPEHATVSIRKILERTEAPAEAVAETLPLPHGEMPPVPESAPVPSEQPVEYIAAEPDPALDEPNWSESVTISVYPDDSAEKPSLREAVHDAAENACLVLQPGLYRESFVIKRNVRIRAESEAVTIESLSAASVFVLEGACLRLERLTLRGIGGKDKKAQAAVEVKSGRLIMEDCDLTSDSSTVLEVRGEQSEATVRRSHLHDGKAGGVLFSEGGTGFLEGCHLYQNKLSQVVIGKDCAPVLSACKISHAQMAGIYVSEGGEGLIENCDIWGNAVGGVQCRRGGNPRLRHCRISGNERYGVLVGEQGEGLFEYCQIFENALKGVTIDHHSAPRFSSCQIFDNKGEGVEFSDEAAGELLDCEIFSNDGANVRVEGKSKPALYRCVIHDGNVEGLVISEKSEGHFEACEFSNNARAGVLLDESGKVIFQKCVLHHGRATGLTATKGAEGEFTDCEFAHHAGTALLIGEKAEPHFDRCHVRENSAVGVHVEDASPVFQMCVIEKNGGIGFACTQNAMPRMTEGEIAENGGGLSVTSQGKGKWERVQFFDNHGDTVLVAEGGGPTLHLCHIETALGAGLRFQALGGGTIEEMEVLGSTGPGVEIEAGGNPSLKAVKVFLGKGPGIVAKAESAGTLENCEAAENAGGDWLIDSAARVVRM
;
A
#
# COMPACT_ATOMS: atom_id res chain seq x y z
N MET A 1 -29.95 -31.03 -16.08
CA MET A 1 -30.23 -29.68 -15.56
C MET A 1 -28.94 -28.91 -15.72
N SER A 2 -28.96 -27.78 -16.41
CA SER A 2 -27.74 -26.97 -16.60
C SER A 2 -27.46 -26.28 -15.27
N ASN A 3 -26.48 -26.79 -14.49
CA ASN A 3 -26.07 -26.17 -13.23
C ASN A 3 -25.25 -24.91 -13.56
N THR A 4 -25.92 -23.78 -13.79
CA THR A 4 -25.20 -22.51 -13.91
C THR A 4 -24.71 -22.08 -12.54
N PRO A 5 -23.57 -21.39 -12.42
CA PRO A 5 -23.05 -20.92 -11.12
C PRO A 5 -24.06 -20.08 -10.31
N ARG A 6 -24.97 -19.36 -10.97
CA ARG A 6 -26.06 -18.62 -10.32
C ARG A 6 -27.09 -19.58 -9.70
N ASP A 7 -27.50 -20.61 -10.43
CA ASP A 7 -28.49 -21.56 -9.91
C ASP A 7 -27.94 -22.33 -8.71
N VAL A 8 -26.66 -22.71 -8.80
CA VAL A 8 -25.90 -23.33 -7.68
C VAL A 8 -25.83 -22.36 -6.51
N LEU A 9 -25.51 -21.08 -6.74
CA LEU A 9 -25.45 -20.07 -5.67
C LEU A 9 -26.79 -19.93 -4.95
N ILE A 10 -27.89 -19.88 -5.67
CA ILE A 10 -29.25 -19.81 -5.08
C ILE A 10 -29.52 -21.03 -4.19
N GLU A 11 -29.14 -22.23 -4.66
CA GLU A 11 -29.34 -23.47 -3.90
C GLU A 11 -28.50 -23.53 -2.62
N ILE A 12 -27.21 -23.15 -2.69
CA ILE A 12 -26.33 -23.16 -1.54
C ILE A 12 -26.71 -22.05 -0.52
N VAL A 13 -27.10 -20.88 -0.96
CA VAL A 13 -27.59 -19.82 -0.04
C VAL A 13 -28.88 -20.25 0.66
N ALA A 14 -29.81 -20.86 -0.05
CA ALA A 14 -31.06 -21.40 0.54
C ALA A 14 -30.77 -22.51 1.55
N ARG A 15 -29.73 -23.33 1.32
CA ARG A 15 -29.41 -24.51 2.15
C ARG A 15 -28.55 -24.18 3.37
N TYR A 16 -27.59 -23.29 3.23
CA TYR A 16 -26.57 -23.03 4.25
C TYR A 16 -26.71 -21.66 4.93
N GLY A 17 -27.47 -20.72 4.39
CA GLY A 17 -27.82 -19.45 5.01
C GLY A 17 -26.64 -18.57 5.41
N GLU A 18 -26.76 -17.86 6.53
CA GLU A 18 -25.81 -16.86 7.03
C GLU A 18 -24.35 -17.36 7.20
N PRO A 19 -24.06 -18.58 7.65
CA PRO A 19 -22.67 -19.06 7.76
C PRO A 19 -21.90 -19.11 6.45
N LEU A 20 -22.61 -19.12 5.30
CA LEU A 20 -22.01 -19.04 3.98
C LEU A 20 -21.56 -17.60 3.66
N LEU A 21 -22.37 -16.63 4.06
CA LEU A 21 -22.14 -15.21 3.78
C LEU A 21 -20.97 -14.63 4.59
N ALA A 22 -20.65 -15.24 5.73
CA ALA A 22 -19.56 -14.85 6.61
C ALA A 22 -18.20 -15.49 6.27
N SER A 23 -18.16 -16.47 5.32
CA SER A 23 -16.93 -17.22 5.03
C SER A 23 -16.69 -17.36 3.52
N PRO A 24 -15.85 -16.48 2.91
CA PRO A 24 -15.47 -16.58 1.50
C PRO A 24 -14.91 -17.96 1.11
N SER A 25 -14.09 -18.55 1.96
CA SER A 25 -13.48 -19.87 1.71
C SER A 25 -14.52 -21.00 1.65
N ARG A 26 -15.54 -20.92 2.48
CA ARG A 26 -16.64 -21.91 2.48
C ARG A 26 -17.54 -21.74 1.25
N CYS A 27 -17.79 -20.50 0.84
CA CYS A 27 -18.53 -20.18 -0.38
C CYS A 27 -17.79 -20.70 -1.61
N ASP A 28 -16.48 -20.46 -1.69
CA ASP A 28 -15.61 -20.93 -2.78
C ASP A 28 -15.59 -22.47 -2.87
N GLY A 29 -15.41 -23.16 -1.74
CA GLY A 29 -15.40 -24.62 -1.68
C GLY A 29 -16.70 -25.22 -2.20
N LEU A 30 -17.85 -24.75 -1.69
CA LEU A 30 -19.16 -25.25 -2.12
C LEU A 30 -19.45 -24.96 -3.59
N LEU A 31 -19.13 -23.78 -4.09
CA LEU A 31 -19.30 -23.48 -5.52
C LEU A 31 -18.42 -24.37 -6.41
N LYS A 32 -17.18 -24.64 -6.00
CA LYS A 32 -16.28 -25.57 -6.70
C LYS A 32 -16.77 -27.00 -6.71
N ASP A 33 -17.38 -27.46 -5.62
CA ASP A 33 -17.93 -28.82 -5.51
C ASP A 33 -19.09 -29.05 -6.48
N TYR A 34 -19.92 -28.03 -6.72
CA TYR A 34 -21.13 -28.16 -7.55
C TYR A 34 -20.95 -27.68 -9.00
N CYS A 35 -20.06 -26.72 -9.29
CA CYS A 35 -19.86 -26.16 -10.62
C CYS A 35 -18.39 -25.75 -10.90
N GLY A 36 -17.42 -26.55 -10.47
CA GLY A 36 -15.98 -26.28 -10.52
C GLY A 36 -15.39 -25.97 -11.90
N GLU A 37 -16.08 -26.30 -13.00
CA GLU A 37 -15.68 -25.95 -14.36
C GLU A 37 -15.82 -24.44 -14.65
N SER A 38 -16.63 -23.71 -13.86
CA SER A 38 -16.94 -22.28 -14.02
C SER A 38 -16.04 -21.39 -13.15
N ARG A 39 -14.72 -21.58 -13.23
CA ARG A 39 -13.75 -20.93 -12.31
C ARG A 39 -13.83 -19.41 -12.30
N ARG A 40 -14.03 -18.76 -13.45
CA ARG A 40 -14.12 -17.29 -13.55
C ARG A 40 -15.38 -16.77 -12.87
N GLU A 41 -16.50 -17.40 -13.08
CA GLU A 41 -17.78 -17.05 -12.46
C GLU A 41 -17.73 -17.25 -10.93
N ILE A 42 -17.16 -18.35 -10.47
CA ILE A 42 -16.95 -18.63 -9.04
C ILE A 42 -16.10 -17.55 -8.40
N PHE A 43 -14.99 -17.18 -9.02
CA PHE A 43 -14.11 -16.12 -8.53
C PHE A 43 -14.86 -14.81 -8.29
N VAL A 44 -15.66 -14.36 -9.27
CA VAL A 44 -16.39 -13.07 -9.15
C VAL A 44 -17.50 -13.15 -8.10
N LEU A 45 -18.21 -14.27 -8.00
CA LEU A 45 -19.22 -14.49 -6.97
C LEU A 45 -18.63 -14.50 -5.55
N VAL A 46 -17.50 -15.17 -5.35
CA VAL A 46 -16.80 -15.22 -4.06
C VAL A 46 -16.22 -13.85 -3.69
N SER A 47 -15.78 -13.08 -4.68
CA SER A 47 -15.29 -11.73 -4.47
C SER A 47 -16.36 -10.77 -3.93
N CYS A 48 -17.63 -10.97 -4.25
CA CYS A 48 -18.72 -10.21 -3.62
C CYS A 48 -18.82 -10.45 -2.10
N VAL A 49 -18.46 -11.65 -1.63
CA VAL A 49 -18.39 -11.95 -0.19
C VAL A 49 -17.15 -11.30 0.43
N ARG A 50 -15.98 -11.43 -0.21
CA ARG A 50 -14.70 -10.87 0.26
C ARG A 50 -14.73 -9.34 0.40
N THR A 51 -15.39 -8.66 -0.54
CA THR A 51 -15.45 -7.18 -0.57
C THR A 51 -16.59 -6.61 0.28
N GLY A 52 -17.31 -7.43 1.05
CA GLY A 52 -18.41 -6.98 1.90
C GLY A 52 -19.64 -6.43 1.14
N ILE A 53 -19.72 -6.65 -0.17
CA ILE A 53 -20.85 -6.22 -1.01
C ILE A 53 -22.16 -6.83 -0.55
N ILE A 54 -22.14 -8.08 -0.07
CA ILE A 54 -23.30 -8.79 0.43
C ILE A 54 -23.92 -8.08 1.65
N ASP A 55 -23.07 -7.67 2.60
CA ASP A 55 -23.52 -6.97 3.81
C ASP A 55 -24.07 -5.59 3.49
N GLN A 56 -23.44 -4.86 2.56
CA GLN A 56 -23.93 -3.57 2.08
C GLN A 56 -25.29 -3.71 1.39
N MET A 57 -25.47 -4.74 0.57
CA MET A 57 -26.75 -5.03 -0.09
C MET A 57 -27.88 -5.33 0.92
N ARG A 58 -27.59 -6.06 1.98
CA ARG A 58 -28.57 -6.39 3.05
C ARG A 58 -28.95 -5.19 3.91
N ARG A 59 -28.02 -4.29 4.23
CA ARG A 59 -28.25 -3.10 5.07
C ARG A 59 -29.05 -2.00 4.37
N GLN A 60 -29.04 -1.97 3.06
CA GLN A 60 -29.66 -0.91 2.25
C GLN A 60 -31.00 -1.30 1.63
N GLY A 61 -31.71 -2.28 2.18
CA GLY A 61 -33.02 -2.70 1.74
C GLY A 61 -34.01 -1.54 1.64
N GLY A 62 -34.35 -1.13 0.41
CA GLY A 62 -35.25 -0.03 0.09
C GLY A 62 -35.81 -0.16 -1.34
N PRO A 63 -36.67 0.76 -1.79
CA PRO A 63 -37.53 0.56 -2.97
C PRO A 63 -36.83 0.45 -4.33
N SER A 64 -35.53 0.48 -4.43
CA SER A 64 -34.84 0.37 -5.72
C SER A 64 -33.60 -0.54 -5.68
N ILE A 65 -33.82 -1.83 -5.47
CA ILE A 65 -32.75 -2.84 -5.50
C ILE A 65 -31.91 -2.77 -6.80
N LYS A 66 -32.47 -2.38 -7.94
CA LYS A 66 -31.75 -2.21 -9.20
C LYS A 66 -30.68 -1.11 -9.12
N LEU A 67 -30.99 0.01 -8.44
CA LEU A 67 -30.04 1.11 -8.25
C LEU A 67 -28.92 0.71 -7.28
N ILE A 68 -29.25 -0.02 -6.22
CA ILE A 68 -28.30 -0.58 -5.28
C ILE A 68 -27.35 -1.55 -6.00
N CYS A 69 -27.88 -2.48 -6.79
CA CYS A 69 -27.08 -3.41 -7.58
C CYS A 69 -26.16 -2.68 -8.58
N ALA A 70 -26.64 -1.64 -9.26
CA ALA A 70 -25.84 -0.86 -10.20
C ALA A 70 -24.65 -0.16 -9.49
N ARG A 71 -24.88 0.45 -8.32
CA ARG A 71 -23.82 1.11 -7.53
C ARG A 71 -22.81 0.10 -6.96
N LEU A 72 -23.28 -1.04 -6.45
CA LEU A 72 -22.40 -2.08 -5.93
C LEU A 72 -21.63 -2.79 -7.06
N ALA A 73 -22.20 -2.88 -8.26
CA ALA A 73 -21.51 -3.39 -9.43
C ALA A 73 -20.35 -2.46 -9.86
N LEU A 74 -20.56 -1.14 -9.87
CA LEU A 74 -19.48 -0.16 -10.12
C LEU A 74 -18.36 -0.30 -9.08
N LYS A 75 -18.71 -0.49 -7.82
CA LYS A 75 -17.71 -0.72 -6.76
C LYS A 75 -16.94 -2.03 -6.98
N LEU A 76 -17.60 -3.10 -7.39
CA LEU A 76 -16.95 -4.38 -7.68
C LEU A 76 -16.08 -4.30 -8.93
N GLU A 77 -16.52 -3.59 -9.97
CA GLU A 77 -15.77 -3.30 -11.18
C GLU A 77 -14.46 -2.56 -10.86
N GLN A 78 -14.54 -1.50 -10.06
CA GLN A 78 -13.39 -0.72 -9.63
C GLN A 78 -12.42 -1.55 -8.76
N ASN A 79 -12.94 -2.37 -7.83
CA ASN A 79 -12.12 -3.14 -6.91
C ASN A 79 -11.39 -4.33 -7.56
N LEU A 80 -11.91 -4.88 -8.65
CA LEU A 80 -11.41 -6.12 -9.27
C LEU A 80 -10.88 -5.91 -10.70
N ALA A 81 -10.96 -4.70 -11.25
CA ALA A 81 -10.64 -4.40 -12.65
C ALA A 81 -11.32 -5.36 -13.65
N ILE A 82 -12.54 -5.78 -13.36
CA ILE A 82 -13.38 -6.63 -14.21
C ILE A 82 -14.34 -5.75 -15.03
N SER A 83 -14.85 -6.26 -16.15
CA SER A 83 -15.82 -5.47 -16.93
C SER A 83 -17.12 -5.21 -16.15
N GLY A 84 -17.73 -4.04 -16.33
CA GLY A 84 -18.96 -3.63 -15.64
C GLY A 84 -20.11 -4.61 -15.82
N ASP A 85 -20.21 -5.28 -16.97
CA ASP A 85 -21.22 -6.30 -17.22
C ASP A 85 -21.00 -7.57 -16.37
N VAL A 86 -19.75 -7.95 -16.13
CA VAL A 86 -19.37 -9.08 -15.27
C VAL A 86 -19.64 -8.74 -13.80
N ALA A 87 -19.25 -7.56 -13.36
CA ALA A 87 -19.53 -7.06 -12.02
C ALA A 87 -21.04 -7.00 -11.74
N LYS A 88 -21.79 -6.47 -12.67
CA LYS A 88 -23.26 -6.39 -12.61
C LYS A 88 -23.90 -7.77 -12.51
N TRP A 89 -23.47 -8.71 -13.34
CA TRP A 89 -23.97 -10.09 -13.29
C TRP A 89 -23.73 -10.74 -11.92
N ALA A 90 -22.57 -10.55 -11.31
CA ALA A 90 -22.25 -11.12 -10.02
C ALA A 90 -23.10 -10.53 -8.89
N VAL A 91 -23.22 -9.21 -8.81
CA VAL A 91 -24.02 -8.51 -7.81
C VAL A 91 -25.51 -8.86 -7.95
N GLU A 92 -26.04 -8.90 -9.16
CA GLU A 92 -27.42 -9.32 -9.41
C GLU A 92 -27.65 -10.80 -9.08
N SER A 93 -26.65 -11.68 -9.28
CA SER A 93 -26.74 -13.09 -8.88
C SER A 93 -26.90 -13.23 -7.36
N TRP A 94 -26.18 -12.46 -6.59
CA TRP A 94 -26.35 -12.40 -5.14
C TRP A 94 -27.69 -11.78 -4.73
N ALA A 95 -28.15 -10.73 -5.41
CA ALA A 95 -29.46 -10.15 -5.14
C ALA A 95 -30.60 -11.16 -5.36
N VAL A 96 -30.47 -12.02 -6.37
CA VAL A 96 -31.45 -13.12 -6.62
C VAL A 96 -31.31 -14.19 -5.53
N ALA A 97 -30.10 -14.63 -5.20
CA ALA A 97 -29.87 -15.66 -4.19
C ALA A 97 -30.35 -15.25 -2.78
N LEU A 98 -30.29 -13.96 -2.46
CA LEU A 98 -30.82 -13.40 -1.21
C LEU A 98 -32.34 -13.09 -1.25
N GLY A 99 -32.99 -13.34 -2.35
CA GLY A 99 -34.44 -13.06 -2.52
C GLY A 99 -34.79 -11.57 -2.65
N LEU A 100 -33.81 -10.70 -2.87
CA LEU A 100 -33.98 -9.25 -3.01
C LEU A 100 -34.40 -8.84 -4.44
N MET A 101 -34.12 -9.71 -5.43
CA MET A 101 -34.44 -9.49 -6.83
C MET A 101 -35.07 -10.77 -7.44
N LYS A 102 -36.03 -10.62 -8.34
CA LYS A 102 -36.58 -11.77 -9.07
C LYS A 102 -35.63 -12.20 -10.20
N PRO A 103 -35.48 -13.51 -10.47
CA PRO A 103 -34.58 -14.02 -11.52
C PRO A 103 -34.82 -13.42 -12.91
N GLU A 104 -36.05 -13.11 -13.24
CA GLU A 104 -36.47 -12.51 -14.52
C GLU A 104 -35.97 -11.09 -14.75
N HIS A 105 -35.52 -10.43 -13.70
CA HIS A 105 -34.99 -9.05 -13.73
C HIS A 105 -33.45 -8.98 -13.72
N ALA A 106 -32.76 -10.09 -13.62
CA ALA A 106 -31.32 -10.18 -13.57
C ALA A 106 -30.69 -10.50 -14.94
N THR A 107 -29.47 -10.07 -15.17
CA THR A 107 -28.68 -10.31 -16.40
C THR A 107 -28.51 -11.81 -16.68
N VAL A 108 -28.85 -12.28 -17.88
CA VAL A 108 -29.14 -13.70 -18.14
C VAL A 108 -27.93 -14.61 -18.23
N SER A 109 -26.75 -14.17 -18.66
CA SER A 109 -25.57 -15.05 -18.77
C SER A 109 -24.25 -14.29 -18.92
N ILE A 110 -23.30 -14.64 -18.08
CA ILE A 110 -21.90 -14.16 -18.17
C ILE A 110 -21.19 -14.75 -19.40
N ARG A 111 -21.50 -15.96 -19.81
CA ARG A 111 -20.85 -16.66 -20.94
C ARG A 111 -21.03 -15.90 -22.26
N LYS A 112 -22.19 -15.32 -22.51
CA LYS A 112 -22.46 -14.47 -23.68
C LYS A 112 -21.71 -13.11 -23.61
N ILE A 113 -21.36 -12.65 -22.42
CA ILE A 113 -20.60 -11.40 -22.21
C ILE A 113 -19.13 -11.67 -22.46
N LEU A 114 -18.58 -12.76 -21.95
CA LEU A 114 -17.18 -13.16 -22.12
C LEU A 114 -16.86 -13.53 -23.57
N GLU A 115 -17.78 -14.20 -24.30
CA GLU A 115 -17.64 -14.52 -25.72
C GLU A 115 -17.64 -13.28 -26.63
N ARG A 116 -18.21 -12.14 -26.17
CA ARG A 116 -18.17 -10.86 -26.90
C ARG A 116 -16.83 -10.12 -26.75
N THR A 117 -16.07 -10.40 -25.69
CA THR A 117 -14.78 -9.75 -25.40
C THR A 117 -13.61 -10.46 -26.11
N GLU A 118 -13.81 -11.67 -26.63
CA GLU A 118 -12.79 -12.46 -27.33
C GLU A 118 -12.86 -12.37 -28.89
N ALA A 119 -13.74 -11.53 -29.44
CA ALA A 119 -13.76 -11.29 -30.89
C ALA A 119 -12.77 -10.16 -31.26
N PRO A 120 -11.90 -10.36 -32.27
CA PRO A 120 -10.94 -9.34 -32.67
C PRO A 120 -11.66 -8.13 -33.29
N ALA A 121 -11.24 -6.94 -32.89
CA ALA A 121 -11.71 -5.68 -33.43
C ALA A 121 -11.15 -5.50 -34.87
N GLU A 122 -11.93 -5.84 -35.87
CA GLU A 122 -11.73 -5.35 -37.25
C GLU A 122 -12.81 -4.33 -37.61
N ALA A 123 -12.32 -3.16 -37.93
CA ALA A 123 -12.86 -2.12 -38.81
C ALA A 123 -14.29 -1.60 -38.59
N VAL A 124 -14.41 -0.36 -38.10
CA VAL A 124 -15.09 0.69 -38.88
C VAL A 124 -14.43 2.04 -38.55
N ALA A 125 -13.67 2.57 -39.47
CA ALA A 125 -13.26 3.97 -39.51
C ALA A 125 -14.28 4.70 -40.38
N GLU A 126 -14.99 5.67 -39.80
CA GLU A 126 -15.60 6.75 -40.57
C GLU A 126 -15.34 8.10 -39.91
N THR A 127 -14.68 8.93 -40.67
CA THR A 127 -14.14 10.25 -40.42
C THR A 127 -15.23 11.33 -40.40
N LEU A 128 -15.14 12.26 -39.43
CA LEU A 128 -15.57 13.65 -39.62
C LEU A 128 -14.54 14.61 -39.03
N PRO A 129 -14.19 15.71 -39.68
CA PRO A 129 -13.04 16.53 -39.33
C PRO A 129 -13.38 17.67 -38.35
N LEU A 130 -12.47 17.92 -37.40
CA LEU A 130 -12.43 19.11 -36.56
C LEU A 130 -11.27 20.02 -36.99
N PRO A 131 -11.39 21.36 -36.87
CA PRO A 131 -10.46 22.30 -37.45
C PRO A 131 -9.16 22.47 -36.64
N HIS A 132 -8.08 22.68 -37.38
CA HIS A 132 -6.73 22.90 -36.87
C HIS A 132 -6.60 24.24 -36.15
N GLY A 133 -6.05 24.24 -34.94
CA GLY A 133 -5.40 25.35 -34.27
C GLY A 133 -4.05 24.88 -33.75
N GLU A 134 -2.98 25.47 -34.26
CA GLU A 134 -1.60 25.14 -33.90
C GLU A 134 -1.28 25.60 -32.48
N MET A 135 -0.78 24.69 -31.64
CA MET A 135 -0.08 24.99 -30.39
C MET A 135 1.44 24.77 -30.56
N PRO A 136 2.28 25.54 -29.86
CA PRO A 136 3.73 25.45 -29.97
C PRO A 136 4.27 24.19 -29.26
N PRO A 137 5.44 23.67 -29.65
CA PRO A 137 5.95 22.41 -29.18
C PRO A 137 6.45 22.46 -27.74
N VAL A 138 6.00 21.51 -26.94
CA VAL A 138 6.55 21.15 -25.61
C VAL A 138 7.83 20.33 -25.82
N PRO A 139 8.91 20.55 -25.07
CA PRO A 139 10.13 19.76 -25.24
C PRO A 139 9.91 18.29 -24.81
N GLU A 140 10.33 17.39 -25.69
CA GLU A 140 10.32 15.95 -25.46
C GLU A 140 11.13 15.59 -24.23
N SER A 141 10.47 15.03 -23.21
CA SER A 141 11.12 14.22 -22.20
C SER A 141 11.46 12.87 -22.82
N ALA A 142 12.68 12.38 -22.58
CA ALA A 142 13.17 11.12 -23.09
C ALA A 142 12.22 9.95 -22.75
N PRO A 143 12.03 8.98 -23.67
CA PRO A 143 11.18 7.84 -23.41
C PRO A 143 11.80 6.96 -22.31
N VAL A 144 11.04 6.74 -21.26
CA VAL A 144 11.31 5.68 -20.29
C VAL A 144 11.26 4.36 -21.06
N PRO A 145 12.28 3.50 -20.98
CA PRO A 145 12.21 2.19 -21.61
C PRO A 145 11.04 1.40 -21.00
N SER A 146 10.07 1.03 -21.82
CA SER A 146 9.09 0.02 -21.45
C SER A 146 9.80 -1.33 -21.36
N GLU A 147 10.34 -1.65 -20.20
CA GLU A 147 10.68 -3.02 -19.90
C GLU A 147 9.39 -3.82 -19.82
N GLN A 148 9.19 -4.67 -20.82
CA GLN A 148 8.19 -5.72 -20.75
C GLN A 148 8.47 -6.52 -19.47
N PRO A 149 7.44 -6.92 -18.69
CA PRO A 149 7.66 -7.81 -17.58
C PRO A 149 8.32 -9.08 -18.14
N VAL A 150 9.58 -9.29 -17.79
CA VAL A 150 10.22 -10.58 -18.01
C VAL A 150 9.41 -11.55 -17.16
N GLU A 151 8.54 -12.31 -17.80
CA GLU A 151 8.00 -13.53 -17.22
C GLU A 151 9.20 -14.46 -16.94
N TYR A 152 9.78 -14.32 -15.77
CA TYR A 152 10.57 -15.38 -15.18
C TYR A 152 9.56 -16.46 -14.78
N ILE A 153 9.24 -17.32 -15.74
CA ILE A 153 8.77 -18.66 -15.45
C ILE A 153 9.98 -19.29 -14.77
N ALA A 154 10.03 -19.25 -13.44
CA ALA A 154 10.82 -20.22 -12.70
C ALA A 154 10.23 -21.56 -13.14
N ALA A 155 10.89 -22.24 -14.04
CA ALA A 155 10.64 -23.64 -14.28
C ALA A 155 10.69 -24.26 -12.89
N GLU A 156 9.58 -24.77 -12.38
CA GLU A 156 9.65 -25.72 -11.29
C GLU A 156 10.73 -26.70 -11.72
N PRO A 157 11.83 -26.85 -10.99
CA PRO A 157 12.73 -27.95 -11.29
C PRO A 157 11.86 -29.18 -11.15
N ASP A 158 11.53 -29.82 -12.28
CA ASP A 158 10.86 -31.11 -12.24
C ASP A 158 11.85 -32.07 -11.57
N PRO A 159 11.71 -32.33 -10.28
CA PRO A 159 12.72 -33.08 -9.54
C PRO A 159 12.78 -34.55 -9.94
N ALA A 160 11.91 -34.97 -10.84
CA ALA A 160 11.80 -36.34 -11.29
C ALA A 160 12.70 -36.67 -12.51
N LEU A 161 13.17 -35.67 -13.26
CA LEU A 161 13.85 -35.93 -14.54
C LEU A 161 15.32 -36.28 -14.45
N ASP A 162 16.00 -36.05 -13.29
CA ASP A 162 17.44 -36.30 -13.15
C ASP A 162 17.84 -37.11 -11.91
N GLU A 163 16.91 -37.75 -11.23
CA GLU A 163 17.27 -38.64 -10.14
C GLU A 163 17.88 -39.95 -10.67
N PRO A 164 18.95 -40.49 -10.02
CA PRO A 164 19.44 -41.81 -10.32
C PRO A 164 18.33 -42.85 -10.21
N ASN A 165 18.34 -43.85 -11.10
CA ASN A 165 17.35 -44.93 -11.00
C ASN A 165 17.60 -45.81 -9.78
N TRP A 166 16.85 -45.54 -8.73
CA TRP A 166 16.90 -46.28 -7.46
C TRP A 166 16.10 -47.60 -7.48
N SER A 167 15.34 -47.89 -8.53
CA SER A 167 14.45 -49.07 -8.61
C SER A 167 15.21 -50.40 -8.76
N GLU A 168 16.42 -50.35 -9.25
CA GLU A 168 17.31 -51.51 -9.46
C GLU A 168 18.43 -51.58 -8.42
N SER A 169 18.35 -50.80 -7.32
CA SER A 169 19.40 -50.66 -6.33
C SER A 169 19.56 -51.91 -5.46
N VAL A 170 20.79 -52.28 -5.17
CA VAL A 170 21.10 -53.34 -4.18
C VAL A 170 20.78 -52.76 -2.80
N THR A 171 19.88 -53.40 -2.05
CA THR A 171 19.54 -53.03 -0.69
C THR A 171 20.43 -53.74 0.32
N ILE A 172 21.09 -52.98 1.18
CA ILE A 172 22.00 -53.49 2.22
C ILE A 172 21.46 -53.04 3.59
N SER A 173 21.20 -53.99 4.50
CA SER A 173 20.89 -53.67 5.89
C SER A 173 22.17 -53.32 6.65
N VAL A 174 22.14 -52.21 7.38
CA VAL A 174 23.28 -51.64 8.10
C VAL A 174 22.98 -51.55 9.58
N TYR A 175 23.92 -51.95 10.42
CA TYR A 175 23.75 -52.05 11.85
C TYR A 175 24.58 -51.01 12.62
N PRO A 176 24.13 -50.54 13.78
CA PRO A 176 24.86 -49.57 14.58
C PRO A 176 26.22 -50.09 15.09
N ASP A 177 27.10 -49.16 15.48
CA ASP A 177 28.51 -49.42 15.80
C ASP A 177 28.68 -50.38 16.99
N ASP A 178 27.73 -50.44 17.91
CA ASP A 178 27.72 -51.33 19.08
C ASP A 178 27.12 -52.73 18.81
N SER A 179 26.65 -52.94 17.57
CA SER A 179 26.11 -54.24 17.15
C SER A 179 27.22 -55.22 16.75
N ALA A 180 26.98 -56.48 17.08
CA ALA A 180 27.80 -57.57 16.57
C ALA A 180 27.50 -57.95 15.11
N GLU A 181 26.38 -57.43 14.57
CA GLU A 181 25.93 -57.68 13.20
C GLU A 181 26.66 -56.75 12.22
N LYS A 182 26.78 -57.17 10.98
CA LYS A 182 27.53 -56.49 9.89
C LYS A 182 26.69 -56.40 8.62
N PRO A 183 26.97 -55.39 7.74
CA PRO A 183 28.06 -54.42 7.81
C PRO A 183 27.76 -53.23 8.74
N SER A 184 28.81 -52.58 9.25
CA SER A 184 28.74 -51.23 9.84
C SER A 184 28.46 -50.17 8.73
N LEU A 185 28.04 -48.96 9.13
CA LEU A 185 27.77 -47.89 8.18
C LEU A 185 29.03 -47.49 7.36
N ARG A 186 30.21 -47.50 7.97
CA ARG A 186 31.47 -47.22 7.31
C ARG A 186 31.79 -48.25 6.21
N GLU A 187 31.66 -49.54 6.52
CA GLU A 187 31.86 -50.64 5.58
C GLU A 187 30.83 -50.51 4.44
N ALA A 188 29.56 -50.36 4.78
CA ALA A 188 28.49 -50.27 3.80
C ALA A 188 28.64 -49.08 2.81
N VAL A 189 29.03 -47.89 3.29
CA VAL A 189 29.28 -46.73 2.41
C VAL A 189 30.54 -46.90 1.57
N HIS A 190 31.61 -47.51 2.14
CA HIS A 190 32.86 -47.76 1.42
C HIS A 190 32.66 -48.75 0.25
N ASP A 191 31.92 -49.84 0.54
CA ASP A 191 31.73 -50.96 -0.42
C ASP A 191 30.49 -50.79 -1.30
N ALA A 192 29.69 -49.69 -1.09
CA ALA A 192 28.48 -49.43 -1.84
C ALA A 192 28.72 -49.40 -3.35
N ALA A 193 27.96 -50.15 -4.11
CA ALA A 193 27.87 -50.01 -5.54
C ALA A 193 27.21 -48.65 -5.93
N GLU A 194 27.38 -48.26 -7.17
CA GLU A 194 26.65 -47.07 -7.69
C GLU A 194 25.13 -47.27 -7.51
N ASN A 195 24.46 -46.25 -7.03
CA ASN A 195 23.02 -46.25 -6.72
C ASN A 195 22.58 -47.28 -5.64
N ALA A 196 23.46 -47.74 -4.74
CA ALA A 196 23.10 -48.66 -3.66
C ALA A 196 22.11 -47.98 -2.64
N CYS A 197 21.24 -48.79 -2.08
CA CYS A 197 20.32 -48.38 -1.01
C CYS A 197 20.76 -48.98 0.32
N LEU A 198 21.18 -48.14 1.27
CA LEU A 198 21.56 -48.54 2.63
C LEU A 198 20.37 -48.35 3.56
N VAL A 199 19.90 -49.37 4.20
CA VAL A 199 18.79 -49.37 5.17
C VAL A 199 19.36 -49.51 6.57
N LEU A 200 19.31 -48.42 7.33
CA LEU A 200 19.87 -48.34 8.67
C LEU A 200 18.89 -48.92 9.71
N GLN A 201 19.38 -49.86 10.51
CA GLN A 201 18.66 -50.39 11.66
C GLN A 201 18.63 -49.33 12.78
N PRO A 202 17.64 -49.38 13.70
CA PRO A 202 17.56 -48.47 14.82
C PRO A 202 18.84 -48.42 15.64
N GLY A 203 19.33 -47.22 15.96
CA GLY A 203 20.53 -47.05 16.78
C GLY A 203 21.30 -45.76 16.46
N LEU A 204 22.45 -45.64 17.11
CA LEU A 204 23.38 -44.53 17.01
C LEU A 204 24.61 -44.93 16.16
N TYR A 205 24.89 -44.13 15.15
CA TYR A 205 26.05 -44.25 14.26
C TYR A 205 26.97 -43.07 14.45
N ARG A 206 28.25 -43.25 14.73
CA ARG A 206 29.24 -42.18 14.94
C ARG A 206 30.26 -42.16 13.82
N GLU A 207 29.93 -41.46 12.75
CA GLU A 207 30.71 -41.50 11.53
C GLU A 207 30.67 -40.17 10.77
N SER A 208 31.67 -39.96 9.92
CA SER A 208 31.76 -38.82 9.01
C SER A 208 32.18 -39.33 7.62
N PHE A 209 31.49 -38.85 6.58
CA PHE A 209 31.65 -39.39 5.23
C PHE A 209 31.93 -38.28 4.20
N VAL A 210 32.78 -38.60 3.23
CA VAL A 210 32.89 -37.91 1.93
C VAL A 210 32.26 -38.81 0.89
N ILE A 211 31.15 -38.34 0.33
CA ILE A 211 30.34 -39.09 -0.63
C ILE A 211 30.74 -38.68 -2.05
N LYS A 212 31.24 -39.66 -2.85
CA LYS A 212 31.71 -39.50 -4.23
C LYS A 212 31.01 -40.44 -5.24
N ARG A 213 30.00 -41.16 -4.77
CA ARG A 213 29.17 -42.05 -5.59
C ARG A 213 27.71 -41.85 -5.16
N ASN A 214 26.81 -42.14 -6.08
CA ASN A 214 25.39 -42.07 -5.80
C ASN A 214 25.00 -43.13 -4.80
N VAL A 215 24.40 -42.70 -3.68
CA VAL A 215 23.94 -43.60 -2.61
C VAL A 215 22.65 -43.05 -1.99
N ARG A 216 21.77 -43.97 -1.67
CA ARG A 216 20.55 -43.70 -0.91
C ARG A 216 20.72 -44.27 0.49
N ILE A 217 20.51 -43.48 1.51
CA ILE A 217 20.56 -43.89 2.92
C ILE A 217 19.21 -43.61 3.56
N ARG A 218 18.54 -44.61 4.09
CA ARG A 218 17.26 -44.44 4.73
C ARG A 218 17.17 -45.17 6.05
N ALA A 219 16.44 -44.63 7.00
CA ALA A 219 16.11 -45.32 8.21
C ALA A 219 15.03 -46.39 7.98
N GLU A 220 15.13 -47.51 8.66
CA GLU A 220 14.06 -48.50 8.72
C GLU A 220 12.91 -48.02 9.62
N SER A 221 13.26 -47.27 10.69
CA SER A 221 12.32 -46.67 11.65
C SER A 221 12.80 -45.25 12.06
N GLU A 222 12.01 -44.52 12.84
CA GLU A 222 12.34 -43.18 13.33
C GLU A 222 13.50 -43.09 14.33
N ALA A 223 14.03 -44.20 14.82
CA ALA A 223 15.05 -44.27 15.88
C ALA A 223 16.49 -44.39 15.34
N VAL A 224 16.80 -43.77 14.20
CA VAL A 224 18.14 -43.79 13.59
C VAL A 224 18.80 -42.42 13.69
N THR A 225 19.92 -42.32 14.41
CA THR A 225 20.73 -41.13 14.57
C THR A 225 22.14 -41.33 14.01
N ILE A 226 22.61 -40.38 13.19
CA ILE A 226 23.99 -40.31 12.71
C ILE A 226 24.63 -39.09 13.34
N GLU A 227 25.67 -39.27 14.16
CA GLU A 227 26.48 -38.19 14.71
C GLU A 227 27.80 -38.10 13.99
N SER A 228 28.24 -36.86 13.67
CA SER A 228 29.56 -36.65 13.06
C SER A 228 30.68 -36.97 14.07
N LEU A 229 31.84 -37.29 13.54
CA LEU A 229 33.08 -37.29 14.35
C LEU A 229 33.41 -35.82 14.73
N SER A 230 34.06 -35.63 15.89
CA SER A 230 34.33 -34.31 16.46
C SER A 230 34.80 -33.28 15.42
N ALA A 231 34.06 -32.16 15.31
CA ALA A 231 34.30 -31.02 14.40
C ALA A 231 34.35 -31.36 12.90
N ALA A 232 33.81 -32.49 12.48
CA ALA A 232 33.64 -32.85 11.08
C ALA A 232 32.15 -32.75 10.67
N SER A 233 31.86 -32.70 9.40
CA SER A 233 30.50 -32.86 8.87
C SER A 233 30.07 -34.34 8.98
N VAL A 234 28.76 -34.58 9.09
CA VAL A 234 28.22 -35.94 8.94
C VAL A 234 28.43 -36.44 7.53
N PHE A 235 28.05 -35.56 6.56
CA PHE A 235 28.24 -35.82 5.12
C PHE A 235 28.85 -34.62 4.42
N VAL A 236 29.84 -34.89 3.57
CA VAL A 236 30.40 -33.95 2.59
C VAL A 236 30.18 -34.56 1.21
N LEU A 237 29.47 -33.86 0.32
CA LEU A 237 29.23 -34.31 -1.05
C LEU A 237 30.28 -33.71 -2.00
N GLU A 238 30.87 -34.59 -2.83
CA GLU A 238 31.83 -34.22 -3.86
C GLU A 238 31.49 -34.95 -5.20
N GLY A 239 30.62 -34.35 -6.04
CA GLY A 239 30.28 -34.83 -7.36
C GLY A 239 29.30 -35.99 -7.42
N ALA A 240 28.52 -36.25 -6.37
CA ALA A 240 27.62 -37.38 -6.28
C ALA A 240 26.17 -36.96 -5.98
N CYS A 241 25.23 -37.86 -6.14
CA CYS A 241 23.87 -37.74 -5.62
C CYS A 241 23.71 -38.51 -4.30
N LEU A 242 23.37 -37.83 -3.21
CA LEU A 242 23.07 -38.42 -1.91
C LEU A 242 21.58 -38.23 -1.60
N ARG A 243 20.87 -39.33 -1.38
CA ARG A 243 19.48 -39.30 -0.93
C ARG A 243 19.38 -39.79 0.51
N LEU A 244 18.81 -38.95 1.39
CA LEU A 244 18.63 -39.19 2.82
C LEU A 244 17.15 -39.22 3.20
N GLU A 245 16.68 -40.20 3.91
CA GLU A 245 15.27 -40.31 4.27
C GLU A 245 15.08 -40.76 5.73
N ARG A 246 14.26 -40.02 6.49
CA ARG A 246 13.85 -40.31 7.86
C ARG A 246 15.02 -40.47 8.82
N LEU A 247 16.04 -39.62 8.72
CA LEU A 247 17.25 -39.68 9.53
C LEU A 247 17.33 -38.49 10.49
N THR A 248 17.84 -38.73 11.69
CA THR A 248 18.35 -37.67 12.58
C THR A 248 19.85 -37.50 12.36
N LEU A 249 20.29 -36.30 12.00
CA LEU A 249 21.69 -35.97 11.74
C LEU A 249 22.19 -34.92 12.73
N ARG A 250 23.30 -35.23 13.43
CA ARG A 250 23.89 -34.32 14.42
C ARG A 250 25.34 -33.99 14.11
N GLY A 251 25.60 -32.72 13.80
CA GLY A 251 26.96 -32.19 13.68
C GLY A 251 27.56 -31.90 15.04
N ILE A 252 28.56 -32.69 15.46
CA ILE A 252 29.19 -32.57 16.79
C ILE A 252 30.32 -31.52 16.76
N GLY A 253 30.27 -30.53 17.66
CA GLY A 253 31.27 -29.50 17.82
C GLY A 253 32.61 -30.02 18.39
N GLY A 254 33.73 -29.34 18.07
CA GLY A 254 35.05 -29.63 18.60
C GLY A 254 35.75 -28.36 19.10
N LYS A 255 36.63 -28.47 20.11
CA LYS A 255 37.26 -27.33 20.77
C LYS A 255 38.33 -26.61 19.94
N ASP A 256 38.97 -27.30 18.99
CA ASP A 256 40.23 -26.83 18.35
C ASP A 256 40.23 -26.93 16.82
N LYS A 257 39.10 -27.07 16.14
CA LYS A 257 39.04 -27.19 14.69
C LYS A 257 38.11 -26.14 14.05
N LYS A 258 38.39 -25.81 12.79
CA LYS A 258 37.51 -24.96 11.98
C LYS A 258 36.11 -25.57 11.94
N ALA A 259 35.11 -24.80 12.36
CA ALA A 259 33.74 -25.24 12.42
C ALA A 259 33.23 -25.63 10.99
N GLN A 260 32.60 -26.79 10.87
CA GLN A 260 32.01 -27.29 9.62
C GLN A 260 30.49 -27.43 9.80
N ALA A 261 29.75 -27.34 8.70
CA ALA A 261 28.31 -27.61 8.72
C ALA A 261 28.05 -29.10 9.00
N ALA A 262 26.84 -29.41 9.52
CA ALA A 262 26.49 -30.81 9.73
C ALA A 262 26.45 -31.59 8.39
N VAL A 263 25.93 -30.96 7.35
CA VAL A 263 25.97 -31.47 5.96
C VAL A 263 26.54 -30.40 5.04
N GLU A 264 27.52 -30.75 4.22
CA GLU A 264 28.17 -29.87 3.22
C GLU A 264 27.96 -30.43 1.81
N VAL A 265 27.44 -29.60 0.90
CA VAL A 265 27.35 -29.90 -0.54
C VAL A 265 28.35 -28.99 -1.26
N LYS A 266 29.50 -29.57 -1.66
CA LYS A 266 30.56 -28.86 -2.39
C LYS A 266 30.42 -29.02 -3.91
N SER A 267 29.81 -30.09 -4.32
CA SER A 267 29.37 -30.38 -5.69
C SER A 267 28.45 -31.61 -5.67
N GLY A 268 27.55 -31.69 -6.67
CA GLY A 268 26.59 -32.77 -6.77
C GLY A 268 25.23 -32.41 -6.13
N ARG A 269 24.41 -33.40 -5.89
CA ARG A 269 23.01 -33.22 -5.49
C ARG A 269 22.68 -33.91 -4.18
N LEU A 270 22.18 -33.15 -3.22
CA LEU A 270 21.60 -33.65 -2.00
C LEU A 270 20.08 -33.71 -2.12
N ILE A 271 19.48 -34.86 -1.76
CA ILE A 271 18.03 -35.00 -1.65
C ILE A 271 17.74 -35.46 -0.20
N MET A 272 16.94 -34.70 0.52
CA MET A 272 16.56 -35.04 1.90
C MET A 272 15.05 -35.01 2.07
N GLU A 273 14.50 -36.03 2.71
CA GLU A 273 13.08 -36.13 3.03
C GLU A 273 12.86 -36.63 4.48
N ASP A 274 11.96 -35.93 5.17
CA ASP A 274 11.53 -36.31 6.53
C ASP A 274 12.73 -36.46 7.50
N CYS A 275 13.73 -35.60 7.41
CA CYS A 275 14.94 -35.60 8.22
C CYS A 275 14.92 -34.52 9.31
N ASP A 276 15.70 -34.79 10.38
CA ASP A 276 15.90 -33.89 11.51
C ASP A 276 17.40 -33.56 11.64
N LEU A 277 17.78 -32.28 11.52
CA LEU A 277 19.18 -31.86 11.45
C LEU A 277 19.54 -30.82 12.50
N THR A 278 20.65 -31.05 13.21
CA THR A 278 21.23 -30.09 14.16
C THR A 278 22.74 -29.94 13.97
N SER A 279 23.30 -28.84 14.46
CA SER A 279 24.76 -28.58 14.38
C SER A 279 25.27 -27.88 15.63
N ASP A 280 26.11 -28.55 16.41
CA ASP A 280 26.84 -28.00 17.55
C ASP A 280 28.14 -27.28 17.16
N SER A 281 28.48 -27.23 15.87
CA SER A 281 29.71 -26.62 15.36
C SER A 281 29.49 -25.35 14.54
N SER A 282 28.59 -25.39 13.54
CA SER A 282 28.40 -24.31 12.57
C SER A 282 26.96 -24.28 12.07
N THR A 283 26.78 -24.03 10.78
CA THR A 283 25.52 -24.10 10.04
C THR A 283 25.01 -25.56 9.97
N VAL A 284 23.72 -25.73 9.88
CA VAL A 284 23.12 -27.07 9.76
C VAL A 284 23.36 -27.66 8.38
N LEU A 285 23.06 -26.92 7.31
CA LEU A 285 23.28 -27.31 5.91
C LEU A 285 24.01 -26.19 5.17
N GLU A 286 25.11 -26.53 4.48
CA GLU A 286 25.84 -25.62 3.57
C GLU A 286 25.81 -26.16 2.14
N VAL A 287 25.38 -25.31 1.19
CA VAL A 287 25.34 -25.59 -0.25
C VAL A 287 26.21 -24.56 -0.94
N ARG A 288 27.36 -24.97 -1.46
CA ARG A 288 28.39 -24.06 -1.95
C ARG A 288 28.89 -24.45 -3.32
N GLY A 289 28.89 -23.45 -4.22
CA GLY A 289 29.42 -23.58 -5.59
C GLY A 289 28.34 -23.89 -6.64
N GLU A 290 28.56 -23.47 -7.86
CA GLU A 290 27.60 -23.54 -8.98
C GLU A 290 27.14 -24.98 -9.33
N GLN A 291 27.91 -25.99 -8.96
CA GLN A 291 27.58 -27.39 -9.18
C GLN A 291 26.92 -28.06 -7.98
N SER A 292 26.48 -27.28 -7.00
CA SER A 292 25.91 -27.78 -5.73
C SER A 292 24.41 -27.49 -5.70
N GLU A 293 23.63 -28.55 -5.46
CA GLU A 293 22.17 -28.47 -5.36
C GLU A 293 21.67 -29.24 -4.14
N ALA A 294 20.70 -28.70 -3.44
CA ALA A 294 20.02 -29.38 -2.34
C ALA A 294 18.50 -29.33 -2.50
N THR A 295 17.85 -30.47 -2.56
CA THR A 295 16.40 -30.62 -2.45
C THR A 295 16.06 -31.15 -1.06
N VAL A 296 15.33 -30.36 -0.26
CA VAL A 296 14.98 -30.71 1.14
C VAL A 296 13.47 -30.60 1.31
N ARG A 297 12.85 -31.69 1.74
CA ARG A 297 11.40 -31.75 1.93
C ARG A 297 11.03 -32.20 3.33
N ARG A 298 10.00 -31.57 3.91
CA ARG A 298 9.37 -31.93 5.19
C ARG A 298 10.38 -32.21 6.31
N SER A 299 11.48 -31.44 6.32
CA SER A 299 12.60 -31.67 7.25
C SER A 299 12.73 -30.53 8.25
N HIS A 300 13.35 -30.82 9.38
CA HIS A 300 13.63 -29.88 10.45
C HIS A 300 15.13 -29.54 10.46
N LEU A 301 15.48 -28.25 10.43
CA LEU A 301 16.86 -27.76 10.46
C LEU A 301 16.99 -26.75 11.60
N HIS A 302 17.56 -27.16 12.73
CA HIS A 302 17.48 -26.37 13.96
C HIS A 302 18.71 -26.47 14.86
N ASP A 303 18.73 -25.63 15.90
CA ASP A 303 19.78 -25.56 16.93
C ASP A 303 21.22 -25.46 16.38
N GLY A 304 21.38 -24.87 15.16
CA GLY A 304 22.70 -24.59 14.59
C GLY A 304 23.44 -23.51 15.38
N LYS A 305 24.74 -23.74 15.62
CA LYS A 305 25.62 -22.72 16.25
C LYS A 305 25.88 -21.52 15.35
N ALA A 306 25.60 -21.64 14.05
CA ALA A 306 25.51 -20.56 13.07
C ALA A 306 24.10 -20.55 12.47
N GLY A 307 23.94 -20.59 11.14
CA GLY A 307 22.66 -20.57 10.46
C GLY A 307 22.00 -21.93 10.31
N GLY A 308 20.77 -21.94 9.82
CA GLY A 308 20.09 -23.17 9.41
C GLY A 308 20.62 -23.65 8.06
N VAL A 309 20.40 -22.87 6.99
CA VAL A 309 20.89 -23.17 5.63
C VAL A 309 21.71 -22.00 5.10
N LEU A 310 22.85 -22.30 4.53
CA LEU A 310 23.71 -21.34 3.83
C LEU A 310 23.85 -21.75 2.36
N PHE A 311 23.38 -20.89 1.46
CA PHE A 311 23.68 -20.93 0.03
C PHE A 311 24.78 -19.92 -0.30
N SER A 312 25.86 -20.37 -0.94
CA SER A 312 27.00 -19.50 -1.28
C SER A 312 27.65 -19.91 -2.60
N GLU A 313 28.31 -18.93 -3.24
CA GLU A 313 29.12 -19.14 -4.47
C GLU A 313 28.37 -19.87 -5.59
N GLY A 314 27.10 -19.48 -5.85
CA GLY A 314 26.28 -20.09 -6.92
C GLY A 314 25.56 -21.38 -6.52
N GLY A 315 25.64 -21.80 -5.26
CA GLY A 315 24.87 -22.94 -4.74
C GLY A 315 23.37 -22.69 -4.80
N THR A 316 22.59 -23.69 -5.19
CA THR A 316 21.14 -23.58 -5.34
C THR A 316 20.39 -24.72 -4.64
N GLY A 317 19.06 -24.62 -4.57
CA GLY A 317 18.26 -25.69 -3.99
C GLY A 317 16.77 -25.40 -3.92
N PHE A 318 16.03 -26.39 -3.47
CA PHE A 318 14.59 -26.37 -3.27
C PHE A 318 14.24 -26.87 -1.87
N LEU A 319 13.67 -26.00 -1.04
CA LEU A 319 13.18 -26.35 0.28
C LEU A 319 11.64 -26.32 0.30
N GLU A 320 11.00 -27.43 0.64
CA GLU A 320 9.54 -27.56 0.63
C GLU A 320 9.01 -28.11 1.96
N GLY A 321 8.08 -27.36 2.56
CA GLY A 321 7.42 -27.79 3.79
C GLY A 321 8.39 -27.97 4.98
N CYS A 322 9.56 -27.33 4.95
CA CYS A 322 10.58 -27.44 5.98
C CYS A 322 10.31 -26.51 7.16
N HIS A 323 10.79 -26.91 8.34
CA HIS A 323 10.80 -26.05 9.52
C HIS A 323 12.23 -25.72 9.93
N LEU A 324 12.60 -24.42 9.81
CA LEU A 324 13.90 -23.89 10.21
C LEU A 324 13.71 -23.04 11.48
N TYR A 325 14.34 -23.43 12.59
CA TYR A 325 14.11 -22.74 13.87
C TYR A 325 15.28 -22.81 14.84
N GLN A 326 15.34 -21.83 15.78
CA GLN A 326 16.29 -21.78 16.89
C GLN A 326 17.77 -21.79 16.49
N ASN A 327 18.13 -21.38 15.26
CA ASN A 327 19.53 -21.24 14.88
C ASN A 327 20.11 -19.90 15.39
N LYS A 328 21.41 -19.85 15.71
CA LYS A 328 22.04 -18.66 16.33
C LYS A 328 22.29 -17.50 15.38
N LEU A 329 22.36 -17.73 14.11
CA LEU A 329 22.37 -16.69 13.09
C LEU A 329 21.04 -16.72 12.31
N SER A 330 21.03 -16.34 11.05
CA SER A 330 19.82 -16.41 10.23
C SER A 330 19.43 -17.85 9.90
N GLN A 331 18.12 -18.11 9.78
CA GLN A 331 17.65 -19.44 9.41
C GLN A 331 18.07 -19.82 8.00
N VAL A 332 17.96 -18.88 7.06
CA VAL A 332 18.41 -19.03 5.68
C VAL A 332 19.30 -17.86 5.31
N VAL A 333 20.45 -18.16 4.73
CA VAL A 333 21.35 -17.16 4.14
C VAL A 333 21.48 -17.44 2.65
N ILE A 334 21.22 -16.45 1.83
CA ILE A 334 21.33 -16.50 0.36
C ILE A 334 22.39 -15.48 -0.04
N GLY A 335 23.55 -15.98 -0.41
CA GLY A 335 24.70 -15.17 -0.79
C GLY A 335 24.85 -15.02 -2.29
N LYS A 336 26.05 -14.66 -2.69
CA LYS A 336 26.44 -14.31 -4.06
C LYS A 336 26.07 -15.38 -5.08
N ASP A 337 25.41 -14.97 -6.16
CA ASP A 337 25.04 -15.79 -7.33
C ASP A 337 24.12 -16.99 -6.99
N CYS A 338 23.45 -16.94 -5.81
CA CYS A 338 22.55 -17.98 -5.36
C CYS A 338 21.09 -17.62 -5.61
N ALA A 339 20.28 -18.60 -6.04
CA ALA A 339 18.85 -18.41 -6.31
C ALA A 339 18.03 -19.64 -5.89
N PRO A 340 18.00 -20.01 -4.60
CA PRO A 340 17.18 -21.12 -4.13
C PRO A 340 15.69 -20.81 -4.15
N VAL A 341 14.87 -21.87 -4.12
CA VAL A 341 13.42 -21.78 -3.97
C VAL A 341 13.02 -22.34 -2.59
N LEU A 342 12.25 -21.54 -1.84
CA LEU A 342 11.65 -21.94 -0.57
C LEU A 342 10.12 -21.93 -0.72
N SER A 343 9.47 -23.05 -0.50
CA SER A 343 8.02 -23.17 -0.64
C SER A 343 7.38 -23.78 0.61
N ALA A 344 6.32 -23.15 1.10
CA ALA A 344 5.54 -23.62 2.26
C ALA A 344 6.38 -23.89 3.51
N CYS A 345 7.49 -23.17 3.69
CA CYS A 345 8.39 -23.34 4.83
C CYS A 345 7.96 -22.51 6.04
N LYS A 346 8.32 -23.03 7.24
CA LYS A 346 8.19 -22.34 8.52
C LYS A 346 9.58 -21.88 8.98
N ILE A 347 9.75 -20.57 9.21
CA ILE A 347 11.07 -19.95 9.46
C ILE A 347 10.98 -19.08 10.71
N SER A 348 11.51 -19.55 11.84
CA SER A 348 11.23 -18.90 13.12
C SER A 348 12.37 -18.94 14.13
N HIS A 349 12.33 -18.02 15.10
CA HIS A 349 13.19 -17.99 16.29
C HIS A 349 14.70 -18.00 15.98
N ALA A 350 15.13 -17.36 14.87
CA ALA A 350 16.54 -17.05 14.66
C ALA A 350 17.00 -15.97 15.67
N GLN A 351 18.25 -16.04 16.11
CA GLN A 351 18.83 -14.92 16.87
C GLN A 351 19.25 -13.74 15.99
N MET A 352 19.13 -13.87 14.67
CA MET A 352 19.30 -12.82 13.67
C MET A 352 18.04 -12.71 12.80
N ALA A 353 18.14 -12.71 11.48
CA ALA A 353 17.00 -12.67 10.57
C ALA A 353 16.45 -14.09 10.28
N GLY A 354 15.18 -14.17 9.93
CA GLY A 354 14.63 -15.40 9.36
C GLY A 354 15.32 -15.73 8.04
N ILE A 355 15.29 -14.81 7.10
CA ILE A 355 15.99 -14.91 5.80
C ILE A 355 16.91 -13.70 5.64
N TYR A 356 18.15 -13.95 5.26
CA TYR A 356 19.14 -12.93 4.95
C TYR A 356 19.65 -13.11 3.51
N VAL A 357 19.43 -12.11 2.66
CA VAL A 357 19.83 -12.10 1.25
C VAL A 357 20.84 -11.00 1.02
N SER A 358 21.99 -11.31 0.43
CA SER A 358 23.05 -10.32 0.23
C SER A 358 23.92 -10.61 -0.98
N GLU A 359 24.76 -9.61 -1.34
CA GLU A 359 25.78 -9.73 -2.38
C GLU A 359 25.22 -10.13 -3.75
N GLY A 360 24.03 -9.58 -4.12
CA GLY A 360 23.36 -9.93 -5.36
C GLY A 360 22.70 -11.31 -5.34
N GLY A 361 22.55 -11.92 -4.16
CA GLY A 361 21.76 -13.15 -4.03
C GLY A 361 20.29 -12.89 -4.40
N GLU A 362 19.68 -13.86 -5.02
CA GLU A 362 18.29 -13.86 -5.44
C GLU A 362 17.55 -15.03 -4.76
N GLY A 363 16.41 -15.41 -5.24
CA GLY A 363 15.66 -16.57 -4.77
C GLY A 363 14.17 -16.31 -4.73
N LEU A 364 13.41 -17.39 -4.81
CA LEU A 364 11.96 -17.35 -4.74
C LEU A 364 11.49 -17.92 -3.40
N ILE A 365 10.77 -17.13 -2.64
CA ILE A 365 10.20 -17.52 -1.35
C ILE A 365 8.68 -17.43 -1.47
N GLU A 366 7.99 -18.56 -1.43
CA GLU A 366 6.55 -18.65 -1.63
C GLU A 366 5.81 -19.33 -0.49
N ASN A 367 4.66 -18.80 -0.11
CA ASN A 367 3.77 -19.40 0.88
C ASN A 367 4.45 -19.74 2.21
N CYS A 368 5.47 -18.96 2.60
CA CYS A 368 6.23 -19.18 3.81
C CYS A 368 5.68 -18.36 4.99
N ASP A 369 5.71 -18.97 6.18
CA ASP A 369 5.48 -18.28 7.45
C ASP A 369 6.84 -17.95 8.10
N ILE A 370 7.09 -16.65 8.39
CA ILE A 370 8.36 -16.14 8.91
C ILE A 370 8.09 -15.31 10.17
N TRP A 371 8.43 -15.85 11.35
CA TRP A 371 8.04 -15.21 12.61
C TRP A 371 9.02 -15.39 13.77
N GLY A 372 8.93 -14.50 14.79
CA GLY A 372 9.66 -14.64 16.05
C GLY A 372 11.18 -14.56 15.92
N ASN A 373 11.71 -13.95 14.87
CA ASN A 373 13.15 -13.79 14.67
C ASN A 373 13.63 -12.49 15.36
N ALA A 374 14.81 -12.53 15.99
CA ALA A 374 15.23 -11.45 16.89
C ALA A 374 15.62 -10.13 16.21
N VAL A 375 16.04 -10.15 14.95
CA VAL A 375 16.37 -8.90 14.23
C VAL A 375 15.31 -8.57 13.19
N GLY A 376 14.81 -9.52 12.44
CA GLY A 376 13.78 -9.31 11.45
C GLY A 376 13.37 -10.57 10.73
N GLY A 377 12.20 -10.51 10.05
CA GLY A 377 11.75 -11.63 9.23
C GLY A 377 12.63 -11.83 8.03
N VAL A 378 12.77 -10.80 7.19
CA VAL A 378 13.56 -10.81 5.97
C VAL A 378 14.51 -9.60 5.94
N GLN A 379 15.76 -9.82 5.58
CA GLN A 379 16.73 -8.77 5.33
C GLN A 379 17.36 -8.90 3.95
N CYS A 380 17.29 -7.82 3.17
CA CYS A 380 17.93 -7.70 1.84
C CYS A 380 19.00 -6.62 1.94
N ARG A 381 20.28 -6.97 1.76
CA ARG A 381 21.39 -6.03 1.87
C ARG A 381 22.41 -6.23 0.76
N ARG A 382 23.21 -5.20 0.47
CA ARG A 382 24.31 -5.27 -0.51
C ARG A 382 23.86 -5.82 -1.86
N GLY A 383 22.79 -5.26 -2.41
CA GLY A 383 22.23 -5.69 -3.69
C GLY A 383 21.49 -7.03 -3.66
N GLY A 384 21.16 -7.56 -2.48
CA GLY A 384 20.27 -8.73 -2.39
C GLY A 384 18.90 -8.43 -2.99
N ASN A 385 18.39 -9.33 -3.85
CA ASN A 385 17.20 -9.12 -4.67
C ASN A 385 16.28 -10.35 -4.73
N PRO A 386 15.69 -10.77 -3.59
CA PRO A 386 14.78 -11.90 -3.56
C PRO A 386 13.38 -11.55 -4.09
N ARG A 387 12.64 -12.57 -4.49
CA ARG A 387 11.20 -12.49 -4.77
C ARG A 387 10.41 -13.24 -3.72
N LEU A 388 9.54 -12.52 -3.01
CA LEU A 388 8.64 -13.09 -2.01
C LEU A 388 7.20 -13.03 -2.50
N ARG A 389 6.47 -14.15 -2.37
CA ARG A 389 5.05 -14.24 -2.78
C ARG A 389 4.22 -14.96 -1.73
N HIS A 390 3.06 -14.38 -1.41
CA HIS A 390 2.11 -14.98 -0.47
C HIS A 390 2.72 -15.37 0.88
N CYS A 391 3.74 -14.63 1.34
CA CYS A 391 4.40 -14.89 2.62
C CYS A 391 3.72 -14.12 3.76
N ARG A 392 3.74 -14.71 4.95
CA ARG A 392 3.34 -14.07 6.20
C ARG A 392 4.58 -13.78 7.05
N ILE A 393 4.81 -12.52 7.36
CA ILE A 393 6.01 -12.05 8.07
C ILE A 393 5.55 -11.32 9.34
N SER A 394 5.62 -11.97 10.50
CA SER A 394 4.96 -11.46 11.70
C SER A 394 5.70 -11.73 13.01
N GLY A 395 5.41 -10.93 14.03
CA GLY A 395 5.88 -11.19 15.41
C GLY A 395 7.41 -11.22 15.55
N ASN A 396 8.16 -10.61 14.62
CA ASN A 396 9.61 -10.49 14.75
C ASN A 396 9.96 -9.40 15.77
N GLU A 397 11.07 -9.57 16.50
CA GLU A 397 11.41 -8.68 17.63
C GLU A 397 11.82 -7.26 17.23
N ARG A 398 12.09 -7.00 15.93
CA ARG A 398 12.35 -5.65 15.41
C ARG A 398 11.55 -5.36 14.15
N TYR A 399 12.00 -5.80 12.98
CA TYR A 399 11.43 -5.47 11.68
C TYR A 399 10.73 -6.68 11.05
N GLY A 400 9.66 -6.43 10.31
CA GLY A 400 9.14 -7.45 9.40
C GLY A 400 10.11 -7.67 8.24
N VAL A 401 10.35 -6.61 7.48
CA VAL A 401 11.28 -6.58 6.34
C VAL A 401 12.24 -5.41 6.49
N LEU A 402 13.52 -5.64 6.25
CA LEU A 402 14.55 -4.61 6.16
C LEU A 402 15.26 -4.71 4.80
N VAL A 403 15.19 -3.65 4.01
CA VAL A 403 15.90 -3.53 2.74
C VAL A 403 16.88 -2.37 2.85
N GLY A 404 18.18 -2.66 2.81
CA GLY A 404 19.22 -1.67 3.03
C GLY A 404 20.49 -1.92 2.22
N GLU A 405 21.40 -0.95 2.23
CA GLU A 405 22.71 -1.06 1.53
C GLU A 405 22.53 -1.41 0.04
N GLN A 406 21.72 -0.63 -0.71
CA GLN A 406 21.38 -0.89 -2.11
C GLN A 406 20.66 -2.23 -2.34
N GLY A 407 19.99 -2.74 -1.33
CA GLY A 407 19.12 -3.89 -1.44
C GLY A 407 17.92 -3.60 -2.35
N GLU A 408 17.45 -4.63 -2.99
CA GLU A 408 16.25 -4.64 -3.81
C GLU A 408 15.29 -5.71 -3.30
N GLY A 409 14.37 -6.15 -4.11
CA GLY A 409 13.46 -7.23 -3.83
C GLY A 409 12.04 -6.94 -4.34
N LEU A 410 11.38 -8.00 -4.73
CA LEU A 410 9.98 -7.95 -5.16
C LEU A 410 9.11 -8.71 -4.15
N PHE A 411 8.20 -7.99 -3.51
CA PHE A 411 7.28 -8.53 -2.51
C PHE A 411 5.85 -8.47 -3.07
N GLU A 412 5.22 -9.61 -3.25
CA GLU A 412 3.90 -9.72 -3.87
C GLU A 412 2.93 -10.47 -2.95
N TYR A 413 1.76 -9.89 -2.72
CA TYR A 413 0.69 -10.50 -1.91
C TYR A 413 1.13 -10.94 -0.51
N CYS A 414 2.12 -10.25 0.08
CA CYS A 414 2.63 -10.57 1.41
C CYS A 414 1.84 -9.86 2.51
N GLN A 415 1.76 -10.48 3.68
CA GLN A 415 1.25 -9.88 4.90
C GLN A 415 2.40 -9.65 5.89
N ILE A 416 2.57 -8.39 6.33
CA ILE A 416 3.66 -7.97 7.23
C ILE A 416 3.03 -7.30 8.46
N PHE A 417 2.99 -8.00 9.59
CA PHE A 417 2.17 -7.58 10.72
C PHE A 417 2.71 -7.99 12.09
N GLU A 418 2.24 -7.31 13.13
CA GLU A 418 2.57 -7.60 14.54
C GLU A 418 4.08 -7.62 14.85
N ASN A 419 4.92 -6.97 14.05
CA ASN A 419 6.35 -6.87 14.34
C ASN A 419 6.59 -5.82 15.46
N ALA A 420 7.56 -6.09 16.33
CA ALA A 420 7.74 -5.33 17.56
C ALA A 420 8.32 -3.91 17.36
N LEU A 421 8.80 -3.58 16.18
CA LEU A 421 9.11 -2.22 15.75
C LEU A 421 8.36 -1.91 14.45
N LYS A 422 9.03 -1.85 13.31
CA LYS A 422 8.47 -1.42 12.03
C LYS A 422 8.04 -2.61 11.16
N GLY A 423 7.02 -2.43 10.35
CA GLY A 423 6.65 -3.42 9.35
C GLY A 423 7.74 -3.58 8.30
N VAL A 424 8.02 -2.49 7.59
CA VAL A 424 9.03 -2.43 6.53
C VAL A 424 9.94 -1.23 6.77
N THR A 425 11.25 -1.44 6.67
CA THR A 425 12.27 -0.38 6.65
C THR A 425 13.06 -0.46 5.36
N ILE A 426 13.17 0.66 4.66
CA ILE A 426 13.90 0.80 3.39
C ILE A 426 14.92 1.93 3.60
N ASP A 427 16.21 1.60 3.55
CA ASP A 427 17.26 2.56 3.84
C ASP A 427 18.46 2.48 2.86
N HIS A 428 19.41 3.42 2.96
CA HIS A 428 20.72 3.40 2.30
C HIS A 428 20.64 3.11 0.79
N HIS A 429 19.96 4.00 0.03
CA HIS A 429 19.81 3.94 -1.43
C HIS A 429 19.12 2.65 -1.96
N SER A 430 18.32 2.00 -1.15
CA SER A 430 17.59 0.79 -1.52
C SER A 430 16.30 1.12 -2.28
N ALA A 431 15.86 0.22 -3.16
CA ALA A 431 14.72 0.46 -4.03
C ALA A 431 13.87 -0.81 -4.28
N PRO A 432 13.28 -1.41 -3.25
CA PRO A 432 12.41 -2.57 -3.40
C PRO A 432 11.05 -2.21 -4.00
N ARG A 433 10.35 -3.24 -4.47
CA ARG A 433 8.97 -3.12 -4.96
C ARG A 433 8.03 -4.00 -4.14
N PHE A 434 6.95 -3.40 -3.64
CA PHE A 434 5.86 -4.09 -2.96
C PHE A 434 4.59 -3.99 -3.82
N SER A 435 3.93 -5.12 -4.06
CA SER A 435 2.70 -5.16 -4.85
C SER A 435 1.62 -5.96 -4.13
N SER A 436 0.46 -5.36 -3.97
CA SER A 436 -0.71 -5.98 -3.32
C SER A 436 -0.41 -6.56 -1.94
N CYS A 437 0.48 -5.90 -1.18
CA CYS A 437 0.85 -6.30 0.17
C CYS A 437 -0.03 -5.62 1.21
N GLN A 438 -0.23 -6.30 2.35
CA GLN A 438 -0.88 -5.74 3.54
C GLN A 438 0.17 -5.55 4.66
N ILE A 439 0.25 -4.32 5.22
CA ILE A 439 1.24 -3.96 6.25
C ILE A 439 0.49 -3.33 7.42
N PHE A 440 0.35 -4.07 8.52
CA PHE A 440 -0.58 -3.67 9.58
C PHE A 440 -0.18 -4.14 10.98
N ASP A 441 -0.75 -3.51 12.01
CA ASP A 441 -0.60 -3.85 13.44
C ASP A 441 0.87 -3.92 13.92
N ASN A 442 1.81 -3.25 13.23
CA ASN A 442 3.20 -3.16 13.68
C ASN A 442 3.34 -2.11 14.79
N LYS A 443 4.29 -2.31 15.71
CA LYS A 443 4.48 -1.43 16.90
C LYS A 443 5.21 -0.12 16.62
N GLY A 444 5.68 0.08 15.43
CA GLY A 444 6.23 1.34 14.92
C GLY A 444 5.54 1.74 13.63
N GLU A 445 6.29 2.31 12.70
CA GLU A 445 5.81 2.65 11.36
C GLU A 445 5.41 1.41 10.56
N GLY A 446 4.38 1.55 9.72
CA GLY A 446 4.04 0.52 8.74
C GLY A 446 5.18 0.36 7.73
N VAL A 447 5.49 1.43 7.01
CA VAL A 447 6.61 1.51 6.05
C VAL A 447 7.42 2.77 6.33
N GLU A 448 8.74 2.63 6.42
CA GLU A 448 9.68 3.75 6.53
C GLU A 448 10.67 3.75 5.36
N PHE A 449 10.85 4.93 4.77
CA PHE A 449 11.90 5.25 3.82
C PHE A 449 12.86 6.24 4.45
N SER A 450 14.15 5.92 4.51
CA SER A 450 15.19 6.78 5.09
C SER A 450 16.50 6.70 4.29
N ASP A 451 17.41 7.65 4.52
CA ASP A 451 18.76 7.65 3.94
C ASP A 451 18.79 7.52 2.41
N GLU A 452 18.11 8.43 1.71
CA GLU A 452 18.03 8.48 0.25
C GLU A 452 17.42 7.22 -0.38
N ALA A 453 16.56 6.54 0.36
CA ALA A 453 15.83 5.38 -0.14
C ALA A 453 14.82 5.77 -1.23
N ALA A 454 14.58 4.83 -2.10
CA ALA A 454 13.53 4.87 -3.11
C ALA A 454 12.69 3.58 -3.02
N GLY A 455 11.88 3.30 -4.02
CA GLY A 455 11.08 2.08 -4.09
C GLY A 455 9.64 2.37 -4.44
N GLU A 456 8.93 1.32 -4.78
CA GLU A 456 7.57 1.41 -5.25
C GLU A 456 6.62 0.57 -4.39
N LEU A 457 5.48 1.18 -4.02
CA LEU A 457 4.35 0.47 -3.44
C LEU A 457 3.18 0.54 -4.43
N LEU A 458 2.66 -0.59 -4.84
CA LEU A 458 1.61 -0.72 -5.84
C LEU A 458 0.43 -1.51 -5.26
N ASP A 459 -0.76 -0.95 -5.26
CA ASP A 459 -1.97 -1.62 -4.76
C ASP A 459 -1.83 -2.16 -3.32
N CYS A 460 -1.02 -1.52 -2.47
CA CYS A 460 -0.78 -1.94 -1.09
C CYS A 460 -1.80 -1.34 -0.12
N GLU A 461 -2.11 -2.07 0.93
CA GLU A 461 -2.96 -1.63 2.05
C GLU A 461 -2.10 -1.50 3.33
N ILE A 462 -2.06 -0.29 3.93
CA ILE A 462 -1.19 0.01 5.07
C ILE A 462 -2.05 0.62 6.18
N PHE A 463 -2.20 -0.08 7.30
CA PHE A 463 -3.19 0.32 8.30
C PHE A 463 -2.87 -0.13 9.72
N SER A 464 -3.48 0.50 10.70
CA SER A 464 -3.45 0.13 12.13
C SER A 464 -2.04 0.00 12.71
N ASN A 465 -1.04 0.69 12.18
CA ASN A 465 0.29 0.70 12.76
C ASN A 465 0.36 1.72 13.93
N ASP A 466 1.20 1.45 14.94
CA ASP A 466 1.30 2.33 16.12
C ASP A 466 2.07 3.63 15.80
N GLY A 467 3.03 3.61 14.87
CA GLY A 467 3.65 4.79 14.25
C GLY A 467 2.87 5.28 13.01
N ALA A 468 3.43 6.20 12.24
CA ALA A 468 2.85 6.60 10.97
C ALA A 468 2.72 5.38 10.04
N ASN A 469 1.59 5.27 9.33
CA ASN A 469 1.43 4.16 8.39
C ASN A 469 2.54 4.19 7.33
N VAL A 470 2.88 5.39 6.83
CA VAL A 470 4.05 5.59 5.95
C VAL A 470 4.86 6.79 6.45
N ARG A 471 6.17 6.63 6.58
CA ARG A 471 7.14 7.69 6.90
C ARG A 471 8.19 7.80 5.81
N VAL A 472 8.48 9.01 5.38
CA VAL A 472 9.50 9.32 4.36
C VAL A 472 10.41 10.40 4.91
N GLU A 473 11.67 10.09 5.11
CA GLU A 473 12.67 11.00 5.67
C GLU A 473 14.05 10.81 5.02
N GLY A 474 15.03 11.64 5.39
CA GLY A 474 16.42 11.47 4.92
C GLY A 474 16.58 11.66 3.40
N LYS A 475 15.85 12.59 2.76
CA LYS A 475 15.87 12.86 1.30
C LYS A 475 15.42 11.68 0.43
N SER A 476 14.62 10.80 0.97
CA SER A 476 14.06 9.65 0.25
C SER A 476 13.04 10.06 -0.80
N LYS A 477 12.81 9.22 -1.81
CA LYS A 477 11.97 9.48 -2.97
C LYS A 477 11.13 8.27 -3.39
N PRO A 478 10.20 7.80 -2.55
CA PRO A 478 9.33 6.68 -2.92
C PRO A 478 8.26 7.06 -3.94
N ALA A 479 7.70 6.05 -4.60
CA ALA A 479 6.51 6.16 -5.41
C ALA A 479 5.41 5.22 -4.90
N LEU A 480 4.21 5.76 -4.67
CA LEU A 480 3.04 5.01 -4.21
C LEU A 480 1.92 5.14 -5.24
N TYR A 481 1.40 4.02 -5.70
CA TYR A 481 0.34 3.96 -6.70
C TYR A 481 -0.84 3.15 -6.20
N ARG A 482 -2.02 3.73 -6.18
CA ARG A 482 -3.28 3.09 -5.78
C ARG A 482 -3.21 2.40 -4.41
N CYS A 483 -2.44 2.97 -3.49
CA CYS A 483 -2.34 2.45 -2.13
C CYS A 483 -3.47 2.99 -1.25
N VAL A 484 -3.92 2.18 -0.30
CA VAL A 484 -4.90 2.57 0.72
C VAL A 484 -4.20 2.65 2.08
N ILE A 485 -4.20 3.85 2.68
CA ILE A 485 -3.47 4.16 3.92
C ILE A 485 -4.48 4.64 4.96
N HIS A 486 -4.84 3.77 5.90
CA HIS A 486 -5.98 4.05 6.77
C HIS A 486 -5.85 3.54 8.21
N ASP A 487 -6.77 3.97 9.06
CA ASP A 487 -6.92 3.54 10.45
C ASP A 487 -5.62 3.63 11.28
N GLY A 488 -4.70 4.55 10.91
CA GLY A 488 -3.46 4.77 11.65
C GLY A 488 -3.69 5.38 13.03
N ASN A 489 -2.89 4.98 14.00
CA ASN A 489 -2.95 5.50 15.38
C ASN A 489 -2.37 6.91 15.50
N VAL A 490 -1.67 7.38 14.49
CA VAL A 490 -1.13 8.74 14.33
C VAL A 490 -1.41 9.24 12.91
N GLU A 491 -0.43 9.82 12.22
CA GLU A 491 -0.57 10.28 10.83
C GLU A 491 -0.64 9.11 9.84
N GLY A 492 -1.36 9.30 8.73
CA GLY A 492 -1.37 8.34 7.63
C GLY A 492 -0.02 8.34 6.90
N LEU A 493 0.43 9.51 6.45
CA LEU A 493 1.71 9.73 5.77
C LEU A 493 2.45 10.91 6.40
N VAL A 494 3.73 10.75 6.68
CA VAL A 494 4.65 11.82 7.10
C VAL A 494 5.78 11.93 6.10
N ILE A 495 6.05 13.15 5.60
CA ILE A 495 7.19 13.43 4.73
C ILE A 495 8.00 14.57 5.36
N SER A 496 9.29 14.32 5.61
CA SER A 496 10.17 15.24 6.31
C SER A 496 11.60 15.26 5.73
N GLU A 497 12.44 16.12 6.30
CA GLU A 497 13.88 16.19 6.00
C GLU A 497 14.20 16.31 4.50
N LYS A 498 13.47 17.21 3.79
CA LYS A 498 13.61 17.47 2.35
C LYS A 498 13.43 16.25 1.47
N SER A 499 12.67 15.28 1.97
CA SER A 499 12.28 14.13 1.18
C SER A 499 11.23 14.54 0.15
N GLU A 500 11.20 13.80 -0.94
CA GLU A 500 10.28 13.95 -2.06
C GLU A 500 9.38 12.71 -2.12
N GLY A 501 8.52 12.63 -3.13
CA GLY A 501 7.72 11.43 -3.36
C GLY A 501 6.67 11.66 -4.44
N HIS A 502 6.22 10.57 -5.03
CA HIS A 502 5.13 10.58 -6.01
C HIS A 502 3.98 9.68 -5.53
N PHE A 503 2.79 10.26 -5.43
CA PHE A 503 1.60 9.60 -4.92
C PHE A 503 0.48 9.74 -5.97
N GLU A 504 0.05 8.64 -6.57
CA GLU A 504 -1.00 8.66 -7.58
C GLU A 504 -2.15 7.72 -7.22
N ALA A 505 -3.36 8.25 -7.26
CA ALA A 505 -4.60 7.54 -6.98
C ALA A 505 -4.61 6.82 -5.60
N CYS A 506 -3.90 7.39 -4.62
CA CYS A 506 -3.85 6.86 -3.25
C CYS A 506 -5.02 7.38 -2.41
N GLU A 507 -5.48 6.57 -1.48
CA GLU A 507 -6.52 6.90 -0.51
C GLU A 507 -5.93 6.99 0.90
N PHE A 508 -6.25 8.08 1.62
CA PHE A 508 -5.86 8.29 3.01
C PHE A 508 -7.11 8.50 3.85
N SER A 509 -7.41 7.59 4.75
CA SER A 509 -8.66 7.67 5.51
C SER A 509 -8.55 7.26 6.98
N ASN A 510 -9.42 7.82 7.80
CA ASN A 510 -9.64 7.45 9.21
C ASN A 510 -8.37 7.45 10.10
N ASN A 511 -7.30 8.15 9.72
CA ASN A 511 -6.11 8.27 10.55
C ASN A 511 -6.38 9.20 11.77
N ALA A 512 -5.74 8.91 12.89
CA ALA A 512 -6.05 9.60 14.15
C ALA A 512 -5.57 11.05 14.19
N ARG A 513 -4.49 11.37 13.45
CA ARG A 513 -3.97 12.72 13.26
C ARG A 513 -4.14 13.15 11.81
N ALA A 514 -3.19 13.90 11.26
CA ALA A 514 -3.25 14.31 9.85
C ALA A 514 -3.30 13.11 8.91
N GLY A 515 -4.14 13.16 7.88
CA GLY A 515 -4.09 12.19 6.79
C GLY A 515 -2.71 12.20 6.14
N VAL A 516 -2.20 13.42 5.82
CA VAL A 516 -0.84 13.69 5.31
C VAL A 516 -0.21 14.84 6.09
N LEU A 517 1.03 14.66 6.54
CA LEU A 517 1.87 15.71 7.14
C LEU A 517 3.10 15.92 6.26
N LEU A 518 3.25 17.15 5.76
CA LEU A 518 4.44 17.64 5.09
C LEU A 518 5.20 18.56 6.07
N ASP A 519 6.36 18.11 6.55
CA ASP A 519 7.17 18.84 7.54
C ASP A 519 8.59 19.04 7.00
N GLU A 520 8.91 20.24 6.55
CA GLU A 520 10.18 20.53 5.85
C GLU A 520 10.40 19.58 4.64
N SER A 521 9.34 19.23 3.93
CA SER A 521 9.43 18.37 2.75
C SER A 521 10.08 19.10 1.57
N GLY A 522 10.73 18.33 0.69
CA GLY A 522 11.05 18.77 -0.66
C GLY A 522 9.79 18.76 -1.54
N LYS A 523 9.99 18.76 -2.84
CA LYS A 523 8.89 18.78 -3.81
C LYS A 523 8.20 17.40 -3.88
N VAL A 524 7.00 17.30 -3.32
CA VAL A 524 6.16 16.09 -3.37
C VAL A 524 5.04 16.25 -4.40
N ILE A 525 4.62 15.18 -5.04
CA ILE A 525 3.59 15.19 -6.08
C ILE A 525 2.45 14.25 -5.67
N PHE A 526 1.24 14.81 -5.60
CA PHE A 526 0.00 14.07 -5.38
C PHE A 526 -0.93 14.25 -6.58
N GLN A 527 -1.33 13.15 -7.19
CA GLN A 527 -2.25 13.15 -8.34
C GLN A 527 -3.45 12.24 -8.08
N LYS A 528 -4.65 12.76 -8.22
CA LYS A 528 -5.91 12.01 -8.06
C LYS A 528 -6.02 11.28 -6.73
N CYS A 529 -5.39 11.82 -5.69
CA CYS A 529 -5.46 11.25 -4.35
C CYS A 529 -6.71 11.72 -3.60
N VAL A 530 -7.23 10.87 -2.72
CA VAL A 530 -8.40 11.18 -1.89
C VAL A 530 -8.01 11.09 -0.42
N LEU A 531 -8.18 12.22 0.29
CA LEU A 531 -7.98 12.30 1.74
C LEU A 531 -9.34 12.49 2.39
N HIS A 532 -9.81 11.54 3.20
CA HIS A 532 -11.17 11.62 3.75
C HIS A 532 -11.35 10.95 5.12
N HIS A 533 -12.43 11.34 5.80
CA HIS A 533 -12.84 10.78 7.10
C HIS A 533 -11.73 10.78 8.17
N GLY A 534 -10.73 11.66 8.04
CA GLY A 534 -9.69 11.83 9.05
C GLY A 534 -10.28 12.36 10.36
N ARG A 535 -9.74 11.87 11.50
CA ARG A 535 -10.19 12.28 12.83
C ARG A 535 -9.69 13.68 13.24
N ALA A 536 -8.72 14.22 12.50
CA ALA A 536 -8.15 15.55 12.67
C ALA A 536 -8.07 16.28 11.32
N THR A 537 -6.89 16.77 10.91
CA THR A 537 -6.68 17.46 9.65
C THR A 537 -6.55 16.49 8.47
N GLY A 538 -7.00 16.89 7.29
CA GLY A 538 -6.73 16.14 6.05
C GLY A 538 -5.26 16.23 5.67
N LEU A 539 -4.79 17.45 5.37
CA LEU A 539 -3.39 17.78 5.07
C LEU A 539 -2.89 18.85 6.04
N THR A 540 -1.69 18.66 6.57
CA THR A 540 -0.93 19.69 7.28
C THR A 540 0.39 19.91 6.54
N ALA A 541 0.72 21.18 6.19
CA ALA A 541 1.98 21.57 5.55
C ALA A 541 2.66 22.65 6.38
N THR A 542 3.90 22.41 6.81
CA THR A 542 4.67 23.29 7.72
C THR A 542 6.13 23.41 7.32
N LYS A 543 6.83 24.36 7.95
CA LYS A 543 8.29 24.56 7.83
C LYS A 543 8.79 24.70 6.38
N GLY A 544 8.09 25.51 5.58
CA GLY A 544 8.47 25.74 4.18
C GLY A 544 8.29 24.52 3.28
N ALA A 545 7.43 23.58 3.65
CA ALA A 545 7.13 22.40 2.85
C ALA A 545 6.54 22.78 1.48
N GLU A 546 6.96 22.08 0.46
CA GLU A 546 6.46 22.22 -0.91
C GLU A 546 5.63 20.98 -1.31
N GLY A 547 4.67 21.14 -2.20
CA GLY A 547 3.85 20.04 -2.70
C GLY A 547 3.01 20.47 -3.90
N GLU A 548 2.86 19.59 -4.87
CA GLU A 548 1.96 19.74 -6.01
C GLU A 548 0.78 18.75 -5.87
N PHE A 549 -0.42 19.29 -5.76
CA PHE A 549 -1.67 18.51 -5.65
C PHE A 549 -2.52 18.75 -6.89
N THR A 550 -2.76 17.73 -7.67
CA THR A 550 -3.55 17.82 -8.90
C THR A 550 -4.71 16.85 -8.86
N ASP A 551 -5.91 17.32 -9.14
CA ASP A 551 -7.15 16.51 -9.15
C ASP A 551 -7.38 15.76 -7.83
N CYS A 552 -6.97 16.33 -6.68
CA CYS A 552 -7.09 15.70 -5.36
C CYS A 552 -8.37 16.14 -4.63
N GLU A 553 -8.87 15.26 -3.77
CA GLU A 553 -10.07 15.50 -2.95
C GLU A 553 -9.74 15.46 -1.45
N PHE A 554 -10.28 16.41 -0.68
CA PHE A 554 -10.14 16.53 0.78
C PHE A 554 -11.54 16.65 1.40
N ALA A 555 -12.06 15.55 1.96
CA ALA A 555 -13.46 15.50 2.34
C ALA A 555 -13.74 14.84 3.70
N HIS A 556 -14.84 15.24 4.34
CA HIS A 556 -15.40 14.59 5.53
C HIS A 556 -14.43 14.50 6.74
N HIS A 557 -13.44 15.39 6.83
CA HIS A 557 -12.57 15.43 8.01
C HIS A 557 -13.28 16.02 9.22
N ALA A 558 -12.99 15.49 10.41
CA ALA A 558 -13.53 16.02 11.67
C ALA A 558 -12.95 17.41 12.01
N GLY A 559 -11.73 17.69 11.57
CA GLY A 559 -11.05 18.97 11.71
C GLY A 559 -11.00 19.79 10.42
N THR A 560 -10.01 20.66 10.33
CA THR A 560 -9.68 21.46 9.12
C THR A 560 -9.19 20.55 8.01
N ALA A 561 -9.67 20.75 6.77
CA ALA A 561 -9.23 19.93 5.67
C ALA A 561 -7.76 20.21 5.29
N LEU A 562 -7.42 21.49 5.03
CA LEU A 562 -6.07 21.93 4.70
C LEU A 562 -5.57 22.94 5.74
N LEU A 563 -4.53 22.59 6.49
CA LEU A 563 -3.83 23.49 7.41
C LEU A 563 -2.44 23.77 6.85
N ILE A 564 -2.17 25.03 6.46
CA ILE A 564 -0.93 25.42 5.77
C ILE A 564 -0.28 26.57 6.56
N GLY A 565 0.90 26.31 7.08
CA GLY A 565 1.58 27.26 7.96
C GLY A 565 3.10 27.30 7.78
N GLU A 566 3.74 28.11 8.62
CA GLU A 566 5.20 28.16 8.76
C GLU A 566 5.96 28.29 7.42
N LYS A 567 5.51 29.17 6.54
CA LYS A 567 6.10 29.48 5.20
C LYS A 567 5.98 28.35 4.19
N ALA A 568 5.09 27.41 4.38
CA ALA A 568 4.82 26.40 3.37
C ALA A 568 4.21 27.02 2.10
N GLU A 569 4.57 26.46 0.94
CA GLU A 569 4.18 26.95 -0.38
C GLU A 569 3.60 25.86 -1.28
N PRO A 570 2.64 25.05 -0.84
CA PRO A 570 2.03 24.03 -1.69
C PRO A 570 1.17 24.63 -2.80
N HIS A 571 1.07 23.90 -3.91
CA HIS A 571 0.27 24.24 -5.08
C HIS A 571 -0.87 23.25 -5.27
N PHE A 572 -2.10 23.74 -5.37
CA PHE A 572 -3.31 22.97 -5.59
C PHE A 572 -3.93 23.33 -6.95
N ASP A 573 -4.09 22.36 -7.82
CA ASP A 573 -4.70 22.53 -9.14
C ASP A 573 -5.90 21.58 -9.29
N ARG A 574 -7.07 22.11 -9.59
CA ARG A 574 -8.34 21.38 -9.72
C ARG A 574 -8.67 20.48 -8.52
N CYS A 575 -8.33 20.94 -7.32
CA CYS A 575 -8.61 20.20 -6.09
C CYS A 575 -9.98 20.54 -5.52
N HIS A 576 -10.58 19.59 -4.82
CA HIS A 576 -11.89 19.71 -4.20
C HIS A 576 -11.79 19.58 -2.67
N VAL A 577 -12.22 20.58 -1.93
CA VAL A 577 -12.22 20.62 -0.46
C VAL A 577 -13.67 20.73 0.02
N ARG A 578 -14.25 19.63 0.50
CA ARG A 578 -15.69 19.58 0.76
C ARG A 578 -16.13 18.81 2.00
N GLU A 579 -17.27 19.22 2.53
CA GLU A 579 -18.02 18.49 3.58
C GLU A 579 -17.17 18.20 4.85
N ASN A 580 -16.19 19.07 5.16
CA ASN A 580 -15.41 18.96 6.38
C ASN A 580 -16.15 19.63 7.57
N SER A 581 -16.01 19.08 8.77
CA SER A 581 -16.77 19.57 9.92
C SER A 581 -16.33 20.96 10.41
N ALA A 582 -15.07 21.33 10.15
CA ALA A 582 -14.50 22.62 10.56
C ALA A 582 -14.18 23.49 9.32
N VAL A 583 -13.03 24.17 9.33
CA VAL A 583 -12.57 25.04 8.25
C VAL A 583 -12.14 24.24 7.03
N GLY A 584 -12.51 24.67 5.83
CA GLY A 584 -12.04 24.05 4.59
C GLY A 584 -10.53 24.23 4.42
N VAL A 585 -10.09 25.49 4.23
CA VAL A 585 -8.68 25.87 4.07
C VAL A 585 -8.29 26.89 5.13
N HIS A 586 -7.26 26.62 5.90
CA HIS A 586 -6.68 27.56 6.84
C HIS A 586 -5.21 27.80 6.51
N VAL A 587 -4.87 29.06 6.22
CA VAL A 587 -3.51 29.49 5.88
C VAL A 587 -3.00 30.48 6.91
N GLU A 588 -1.84 30.21 7.51
CA GLU A 588 -1.17 31.08 8.47
C GLU A 588 0.33 31.18 8.17
N ASP A 589 0.87 32.41 8.07
CA ASP A 589 2.29 32.67 7.73
C ASP A 589 2.83 31.83 6.54
N ALA A 590 2.03 31.69 5.49
CA ALA A 590 2.31 30.81 4.35
C ALA A 590 1.79 31.41 3.03
N SER A 591 2.21 30.89 1.89
CA SER A 591 1.90 31.44 0.57
C SER A 591 1.48 30.38 -0.46
N PRO A 592 0.48 29.54 -0.16
CA PRO A 592 0.02 28.53 -1.10
C PRO A 592 -0.67 29.13 -2.33
N VAL A 593 -0.71 28.33 -3.40
CA VAL A 593 -1.39 28.67 -4.66
C VAL A 593 -2.53 27.69 -4.91
N PHE A 594 -3.71 28.22 -5.25
CA PHE A 594 -4.91 27.46 -5.61
C PHE A 594 -5.35 27.86 -7.02
N GLN A 595 -5.49 26.90 -7.91
CA GLN A 595 -5.96 27.12 -9.28
C GLN A 595 -7.14 26.22 -9.58
N MET A 596 -8.26 26.77 -10.06
CA MET A 596 -9.48 26.03 -10.41
C MET A 596 -10.00 25.11 -9.28
N CYS A 597 -9.77 25.48 -8.02
CA CYS A 597 -10.17 24.67 -6.87
C CYS A 597 -11.59 25.01 -6.43
N VAL A 598 -12.32 24.01 -5.90
CA VAL A 598 -13.65 24.14 -5.33
C VAL A 598 -13.59 23.89 -3.83
N ILE A 599 -14.12 24.82 -3.03
CA ILE A 599 -14.15 24.75 -1.56
C ILE A 599 -15.60 24.89 -1.14
N GLU A 600 -16.27 23.79 -0.80
CA GLU A 600 -17.70 23.82 -0.57
C GLU A 600 -18.17 22.99 0.65
N LYS A 601 -19.33 23.37 1.16
CA LYS A 601 -20.08 22.60 2.18
C LYS A 601 -19.29 22.28 3.45
N ASN A 602 -18.28 23.09 3.77
CA ASN A 602 -17.56 22.95 5.03
C ASN A 602 -18.35 23.59 6.17
N GLY A 603 -18.38 22.92 7.32
CA GLY A 603 -19.17 23.38 8.48
C GLY A 603 -18.69 24.74 9.05
N GLY A 604 -17.39 25.04 8.91
CA GLY A 604 -16.78 26.31 9.26
C GLY A 604 -16.60 27.23 8.05
N ILE A 605 -15.60 28.12 8.15
CA ILE A 605 -15.21 29.03 7.08
C ILE A 605 -14.62 28.24 5.91
N GLY A 606 -15.02 28.54 4.67
CA GLY A 606 -14.45 27.90 3.48
C GLY A 606 -12.94 28.15 3.38
N PHE A 607 -12.52 29.44 3.41
CA PHE A 607 -11.12 29.84 3.35
C PHE A 607 -10.76 30.87 4.43
N ALA A 608 -9.87 30.52 5.34
CA ALA A 608 -9.34 31.40 6.39
C ALA A 608 -7.87 31.76 6.10
N CYS A 609 -7.56 33.08 6.12
CA CYS A 609 -6.23 33.64 5.88
C CYS A 609 -5.84 34.51 7.08
N THR A 610 -4.80 34.10 7.82
CA THR A 610 -4.38 34.72 9.08
C THR A 610 -2.87 34.90 9.16
N GLN A 611 -2.37 35.62 10.17
CA GLN A 611 -0.94 35.68 10.53
C GLN A 611 0.02 35.98 9.36
N ASN A 612 -0.21 37.10 8.66
CA ASN A 612 0.60 37.51 7.47
C ASN A 612 0.58 36.55 6.28
N ALA A 613 -0.29 35.55 6.25
CA ALA A 613 -0.43 34.65 5.12
C ALA A 613 -0.72 35.41 3.82
N MET A 614 -0.17 34.92 2.69
CA MET A 614 -0.31 35.50 1.36
C MET A 614 -0.73 34.48 0.30
N PRO A 615 -1.85 33.75 0.49
CA PRO A 615 -2.33 32.81 -0.49
C PRO A 615 -2.71 33.49 -1.82
N ARG A 616 -2.71 32.69 -2.90
CA ARG A 616 -3.27 33.09 -4.20
C ARG A 616 -4.30 32.07 -4.63
N MET A 617 -5.48 32.56 -5.04
CA MET A 617 -6.50 31.70 -5.64
C MET A 617 -6.96 32.28 -6.97
N THR A 618 -7.01 31.46 -8.00
CA THR A 618 -7.39 31.88 -9.36
C THR A 618 -8.42 30.89 -9.92
N GLU A 619 -9.51 31.43 -10.48
CA GLU A 619 -10.54 30.64 -11.19
C GLU A 619 -11.12 29.51 -10.36
N GLY A 620 -11.62 29.81 -9.17
CA GLY A 620 -12.16 28.80 -8.25
C GLY A 620 -13.51 29.19 -7.65
N GLU A 621 -14.03 28.33 -6.81
CA GLU A 621 -15.33 28.47 -6.14
C GLU A 621 -15.21 28.31 -4.63
N ILE A 622 -15.93 29.15 -3.86
CA ILE A 622 -16.08 29.05 -2.40
C ILE A 622 -17.57 29.14 -2.08
N ALA A 623 -18.21 27.99 -1.80
CA ALA A 623 -19.66 27.89 -1.78
C ALA A 623 -20.23 27.07 -0.62
N GLU A 624 -21.42 27.37 -0.19
CA GLU A 624 -22.21 26.62 0.80
C GLU A 624 -21.46 26.33 2.12
N ASN A 625 -20.45 27.13 2.48
CA ASN A 625 -19.70 26.98 3.73
C ASN A 625 -20.38 27.74 4.89
N GLY A 626 -19.98 27.47 6.12
CA GLY A 626 -20.43 28.24 7.30
C GLY A 626 -20.10 29.75 7.22
N GLY A 627 -19.06 30.11 6.48
CA GLY A 627 -18.68 31.45 6.01
C GLY A 627 -17.78 31.30 4.79
N GLY A 628 -17.70 32.30 3.91
CA GLY A 628 -16.92 32.17 2.68
C GLY A 628 -15.41 32.35 2.91
N LEU A 629 -14.91 33.57 2.71
CA LEU A 629 -13.52 33.98 2.91
C LEU A 629 -13.38 34.83 4.18
N SER A 630 -12.45 34.49 5.06
CA SER A 630 -12.08 35.32 6.21
C SER A 630 -10.61 35.71 6.14
N VAL A 631 -10.32 37.03 6.18
CA VAL A 631 -8.96 37.56 6.14
C VAL A 631 -8.75 38.42 7.39
N THR A 632 -8.00 37.90 8.35
CA THR A 632 -7.80 38.55 9.66
C THR A 632 -6.35 38.50 10.10
N SER A 633 -6.04 39.11 11.23
CA SER A 633 -4.70 39.05 11.86
C SER A 633 -3.56 39.36 10.89
N GLN A 634 -3.69 40.46 10.13
CA GLN A 634 -2.74 40.93 9.11
C GLN A 634 -2.58 39.99 7.90
N GLY A 635 -3.45 39.01 7.73
CA GLY A 635 -3.53 38.18 6.54
C GLY A 635 -3.72 39.04 5.28
N LYS A 636 -3.14 38.61 4.20
CA LYS A 636 -3.22 39.23 2.87
C LYS A 636 -3.50 38.13 1.86
N GLY A 637 -3.41 38.41 0.61
CA GLY A 637 -3.57 37.39 -0.43
C GLY A 637 -4.29 37.95 -1.63
N LYS A 638 -4.34 37.16 -2.66
CA LYS A 638 -4.97 37.57 -3.93
C LYS A 638 -5.96 36.50 -4.38
N TRP A 639 -7.20 36.92 -4.59
CA TRP A 639 -8.25 36.12 -5.22
C TRP A 639 -8.63 36.77 -6.53
N GLU A 640 -8.56 36.03 -7.63
CA GLU A 640 -8.82 36.55 -8.99
C GLU A 640 -9.78 35.60 -9.71
N ARG A 641 -10.88 36.14 -10.23
CA ARG A 641 -11.95 35.38 -10.91
C ARG A 641 -12.51 34.23 -10.03
N VAL A 642 -12.68 34.48 -8.71
CA VAL A 642 -13.26 33.53 -7.77
C VAL A 642 -14.75 33.83 -7.63
N GLN A 643 -15.55 32.74 -7.63
CA GLN A 643 -16.99 32.79 -7.43
C GLN A 643 -17.33 32.41 -5.99
N PHE A 644 -18.22 33.19 -5.38
CA PHE A 644 -18.71 32.93 -4.01
C PHE A 644 -20.24 32.83 -4.06
N PHE A 645 -20.82 31.76 -3.54
CA PHE A 645 -22.27 31.63 -3.49
C PHE A 645 -22.75 30.79 -2.30
N ASP A 646 -23.96 31.10 -1.83
CA ASP A 646 -24.70 30.38 -0.79
C ASP A 646 -23.93 30.13 0.53
N ASN A 647 -22.88 30.93 0.86
CA ASN A 647 -22.21 30.82 2.15
C ASN A 647 -23.13 31.34 3.28
N HIS A 648 -23.19 30.58 4.39
CA HIS A 648 -24.20 30.81 5.44
C HIS A 648 -23.94 32.04 6.34
N GLY A 649 -22.67 32.44 6.51
CA GLY A 649 -22.28 33.66 7.21
C GLY A 649 -21.95 34.78 6.24
N ASP A 650 -21.06 35.70 6.65
CA ASP A 650 -20.53 36.72 5.76
C ASP A 650 -19.71 36.03 4.65
N THR A 651 -19.95 36.44 3.40
CA THR A 651 -19.24 35.79 2.29
C THR A 651 -17.78 36.18 2.27
N VAL A 652 -17.45 37.47 2.52
CA VAL A 652 -16.07 37.94 2.72
C VAL A 652 -16.02 38.77 4.00
N LEU A 653 -15.26 38.32 4.99
CA LEU A 653 -14.98 39.04 6.23
C LEU A 653 -13.53 39.51 6.26
N VAL A 654 -13.31 40.81 6.48
CA VAL A 654 -11.98 41.41 6.63
C VAL A 654 -11.89 42.15 7.95
N ALA A 655 -10.94 41.77 8.79
CA ALA A 655 -10.78 42.37 10.13
C ALA A 655 -9.31 42.33 10.59
N GLU A 656 -9.01 42.95 11.74
CA GLU A 656 -7.73 42.81 12.47
C GLU A 656 -6.48 43.06 11.60
N GLY A 657 -6.51 44.07 10.74
CA GLY A 657 -5.40 44.39 9.83
C GLY A 657 -5.32 43.51 8.57
N GLY A 658 -6.33 42.68 8.36
CA GLY A 658 -6.48 41.93 7.11
C GLY A 658 -6.60 42.89 5.91
N GLY A 659 -5.99 42.51 4.80
CA GLY A 659 -5.93 43.34 3.59
C GLY A 659 -5.87 42.50 2.30
N PRO A 660 -6.94 41.80 1.91
CA PRO A 660 -6.99 41.04 0.67
C PRO A 660 -7.00 41.91 -0.56
N THR A 661 -6.58 41.35 -1.70
CA THR A 661 -6.85 41.81 -3.02
C THR A 661 -7.85 40.90 -3.71
N LEU A 662 -9.04 41.39 -4.03
CA LEU A 662 -10.06 40.69 -4.80
C LEU A 662 -10.22 41.39 -6.17
N HIS A 663 -10.07 40.63 -7.25
CA HIS A 663 -10.15 41.16 -8.61
C HIS A 663 -11.01 40.27 -9.50
N LEU A 664 -11.97 40.87 -10.21
CA LEU A 664 -12.91 40.16 -11.09
C LEU A 664 -13.67 39.02 -10.37
N CYS A 665 -13.92 39.18 -9.07
CA CYS A 665 -14.65 38.19 -8.28
C CYS A 665 -16.17 38.44 -8.32
N HIS A 666 -16.96 37.41 -8.05
CA HIS A 666 -18.40 37.46 -8.08
C HIS A 666 -18.99 36.87 -6.81
N ILE A 667 -19.93 37.56 -6.17
CA ILE A 667 -20.73 37.04 -5.06
C ILE A 667 -22.17 36.92 -5.52
N GLU A 668 -22.75 35.74 -5.34
CA GLU A 668 -24.17 35.47 -5.57
C GLU A 668 -24.81 34.88 -4.34
N THR A 669 -26.01 35.34 -3.98
CA THR A 669 -26.84 34.81 -2.89
C THR A 669 -26.14 34.72 -1.50
N ALA A 670 -25.41 35.76 -1.09
CA ALA A 670 -24.85 35.83 0.25
C ALA A 670 -25.96 35.79 1.31
N LEU A 671 -25.91 34.80 2.23
CA LEU A 671 -26.89 34.67 3.31
C LEU A 671 -26.61 35.65 4.48
N GLY A 672 -25.38 36.17 4.61
CA GLY A 672 -24.97 37.28 5.46
C GLY A 672 -24.67 38.54 4.65
N ALA A 673 -23.63 39.28 5.05
CA ALA A 673 -23.11 40.38 4.24
C ALA A 673 -22.29 39.80 3.05
N GLY A 674 -22.37 40.47 1.90
CA GLY A 674 -21.49 40.12 0.77
C GLY A 674 -20.02 40.39 1.11
N LEU A 675 -19.69 41.66 1.43
CA LEU A 675 -18.38 42.08 1.95
C LEU A 675 -18.56 42.79 3.29
N ARG A 676 -17.84 42.35 4.32
CA ARG A 676 -17.82 43.02 5.63
C ARG A 676 -16.39 43.42 6.00
N PHE A 677 -16.20 44.70 6.30
CA PHE A 677 -14.93 45.27 6.77
C PHE A 677 -15.11 45.75 8.22
N GLN A 678 -14.51 45.03 9.17
CA GLN A 678 -14.52 45.36 10.60
C GLN A 678 -13.29 46.21 10.98
N ALA A 679 -13.11 46.49 12.26
CA ALA A 679 -12.03 47.30 12.78
C ALA A 679 -10.65 46.89 12.25
N LEU A 680 -9.89 47.82 11.71
CA LEU A 680 -8.60 47.65 11.06
C LEU A 680 -8.64 46.80 9.76
N GLY A 681 -9.80 46.33 9.35
CA GLY A 681 -9.97 45.63 8.07
C GLY A 681 -9.88 46.59 6.90
N GLY A 682 -9.11 46.21 5.89
CA GLY A 682 -8.88 47.00 4.68
C GLY A 682 -8.79 46.15 3.42
N GLY A 683 -7.89 46.51 2.52
CA GLY A 683 -7.64 45.76 1.29
C GLY A 683 -8.17 46.44 0.03
N THR A 684 -7.95 45.84 -1.11
CA THR A 684 -8.30 46.37 -2.43
C THR A 684 -9.27 45.44 -3.13
N ILE A 685 -10.42 45.94 -3.47
CA ILE A 685 -11.48 45.19 -4.18
C ILE A 685 -11.72 45.88 -5.50
N GLU A 686 -11.48 45.22 -6.60
CA GLU A 686 -11.58 45.79 -7.96
C GLU A 686 -12.46 44.95 -8.87
N GLU A 687 -13.31 45.58 -9.65
CA GLU A 687 -14.16 44.98 -10.69
C GLU A 687 -14.98 43.78 -10.16
N MET A 688 -15.65 43.96 -9.02
CA MET A 688 -16.40 42.93 -8.34
C MET A 688 -17.92 43.17 -8.42
N GLU A 689 -18.68 42.08 -8.59
CA GLU A 689 -20.14 42.10 -8.55
C GLU A 689 -20.67 41.37 -7.32
N VAL A 690 -21.63 41.96 -6.60
CA VAL A 690 -22.30 41.41 -5.44
C VAL A 690 -23.80 41.41 -5.70
N LEU A 691 -24.38 40.20 -5.83
CA LEU A 691 -25.79 40.01 -6.18
C LEU A 691 -26.55 39.26 -5.08
N GLY A 692 -27.77 39.70 -4.81
CA GLY A 692 -28.76 38.98 -4.04
C GLY A 692 -28.46 38.77 -2.56
N SER A 693 -27.59 39.56 -1.93
CA SER A 693 -27.24 39.45 -0.49
C SER A 693 -28.48 39.62 0.41
N THR A 694 -28.59 38.74 1.43
CA THR A 694 -29.68 38.84 2.43
C THR A 694 -29.39 39.94 3.47
N GLY A 695 -28.12 40.07 3.88
CA GLY A 695 -27.59 41.20 4.65
C GLY A 695 -27.12 42.34 3.73
N PRO A 696 -26.31 43.31 4.23
CA PRO A 696 -25.70 44.35 3.42
C PRO A 696 -24.86 43.77 2.27
N GLY A 697 -24.96 44.29 1.07
CA GLY A 697 -24.06 43.90 -0.01
C GLY A 697 -22.59 44.20 0.32
N VAL A 698 -22.33 45.44 0.77
CA VAL A 698 -21.06 45.89 1.39
C VAL A 698 -21.33 46.57 2.71
N GLU A 699 -20.63 46.15 3.76
CA GLU A 699 -20.71 46.79 5.11
C GLU A 699 -19.31 47.20 5.55
N ILE A 700 -19.12 48.51 5.82
CA ILE A 700 -17.89 49.07 6.39
C ILE A 700 -18.20 49.53 7.81
N GLU A 701 -17.72 48.77 8.78
CA GLU A 701 -17.91 49.01 10.21
C GLU A 701 -16.91 50.05 10.74
N ALA A 702 -17.08 50.47 11.99
CA ALA A 702 -16.18 51.44 12.64
C ALA A 702 -14.73 50.94 12.60
N GLY A 703 -13.83 51.78 12.08
CA GLY A 703 -12.40 51.44 11.89
C GLY A 703 -12.07 50.59 10.66
N GLY A 704 -13.04 50.16 9.87
CA GLY A 704 -12.82 49.55 8.56
C GLY A 704 -12.33 50.64 7.55
N ASN A 705 -11.41 50.25 6.64
CA ASN A 705 -10.79 51.18 5.67
C ASN A 705 -10.44 50.52 4.32
N PRO A 706 -11.44 49.98 3.59
CA PRO A 706 -11.20 49.37 2.27
C PRO A 706 -11.00 50.40 1.14
N SER A 707 -10.33 49.96 0.07
CA SER A 707 -10.33 50.59 -1.25
C SER A 707 -11.19 49.77 -2.22
N LEU A 708 -12.35 50.31 -2.59
CA LEU A 708 -13.30 49.69 -3.52
C LEU A 708 -13.29 50.43 -4.85
N LYS A 709 -13.08 49.72 -5.95
CA LYS A 709 -13.05 50.27 -7.31
C LYS A 709 -13.90 49.44 -8.25
N ALA A 710 -14.82 50.09 -8.91
CA ALA A 710 -15.77 49.46 -9.84
C ALA A 710 -16.53 48.29 -9.21
N VAL A 711 -16.92 48.40 -7.93
CA VAL A 711 -17.72 47.41 -7.24
C VAL A 711 -19.20 47.70 -7.47
N LYS A 712 -19.94 46.67 -7.90
CA LYS A 712 -21.37 46.75 -8.22
C LYS A 712 -22.18 45.88 -7.24
N VAL A 713 -23.24 46.45 -6.67
CA VAL A 713 -24.09 45.80 -5.65
C VAL A 713 -25.55 45.87 -6.07
N PHE A 714 -26.15 44.74 -6.44
CA PHE A 714 -27.50 44.72 -6.99
C PHE A 714 -28.42 43.64 -6.33
N LEU A 715 -29.73 43.88 -6.41
CA LEU A 715 -30.78 42.90 -6.09
C LEU A 715 -30.74 42.34 -4.66
N GLY A 716 -30.06 43.01 -3.75
CA GLY A 716 -29.99 42.60 -2.33
C GLY A 716 -31.34 42.73 -1.61
N LYS A 717 -31.62 41.76 -0.71
CA LYS A 717 -32.75 41.88 0.27
C LYS A 717 -32.44 42.87 1.37
N GLY A 718 -31.16 43.00 1.72
CA GLY A 718 -30.64 44.02 2.62
C GLY A 718 -30.27 45.31 1.92
N PRO A 719 -29.56 46.25 2.62
CA PRO A 719 -29.01 47.45 2.02
C PRO A 719 -27.84 47.14 1.07
N GLY A 720 -27.66 48.00 0.03
CA GLY A 720 -26.56 47.83 -0.92
C GLY A 720 -25.20 48.11 -0.26
N ILE A 721 -24.79 49.39 -0.12
CA ILE A 721 -23.51 49.75 0.51
C ILE A 721 -23.79 50.54 1.80
N VAL A 722 -23.27 50.03 2.91
CA VAL A 722 -23.41 50.60 4.26
C VAL A 722 -22.05 51.05 4.77
N ALA A 723 -21.92 52.30 5.20
CA ALA A 723 -20.76 52.84 5.92
C ALA A 723 -21.19 53.37 7.29
N LYS A 724 -20.75 52.68 8.37
CA LYS A 724 -21.08 53.07 9.73
C LYS A 724 -20.24 54.24 10.25
N ALA A 725 -20.65 54.89 11.36
CA ALA A 725 -19.86 55.93 12.02
C ALA A 725 -18.40 55.46 12.25
N GLU A 726 -17.45 56.37 12.12
CA GLU A 726 -15.99 56.14 12.26
C GLU A 726 -15.38 55.14 11.25
N SER A 727 -16.11 54.67 10.25
CA SER A 727 -15.57 53.96 9.11
C SER A 727 -14.79 54.92 8.17
N ALA A 728 -13.82 54.39 7.42
CA ALA A 728 -13.08 55.08 6.42
C ALA A 728 -13.02 54.24 5.13
N GLY A 729 -12.48 54.79 4.03
CA GLY A 729 -12.27 54.10 2.76
C GLY A 729 -12.48 54.92 1.52
N THR A 730 -12.15 54.35 0.39
CA THR A 730 -12.36 54.98 -0.93
C THR A 730 -13.31 54.12 -1.76
N LEU A 731 -14.29 54.77 -2.40
CA LEU A 731 -15.28 54.17 -3.29
C LEU A 731 -15.17 54.81 -4.67
N GLU A 732 -14.40 54.23 -5.56
CA GLU A 732 -14.18 54.74 -6.92
C GLU A 732 -15.07 54.00 -7.92
N ASN A 733 -15.90 54.70 -8.65
CA ASN A 733 -16.80 54.13 -9.68
C ASN A 733 -17.67 52.96 -9.16
N CYS A 734 -18.08 53.01 -7.90
CA CYS A 734 -18.94 51.97 -7.30
C CYS A 734 -20.43 52.26 -7.58
N GLU A 735 -21.21 51.22 -7.84
CA GLU A 735 -22.63 51.28 -8.14
C GLU A 735 -23.44 50.42 -7.13
N ALA A 736 -24.57 50.92 -6.67
CA ALA A 736 -25.54 50.15 -5.93
C ALA A 736 -26.95 50.53 -6.43
N ALA A 737 -27.75 49.47 -6.77
CA ALA A 737 -29.09 49.66 -7.27
C ALA A 737 -29.99 48.44 -7.00
N GLU A 738 -31.28 48.70 -6.95
CA GLU A 738 -32.31 47.68 -6.75
C GLU A 738 -32.18 46.86 -5.44
N ASN A 739 -31.58 47.43 -4.40
CA ASN A 739 -31.45 46.79 -3.09
C ASN A 739 -32.63 47.16 -2.18
N ALA A 740 -33.35 46.16 -1.65
CA ALA A 740 -34.59 46.40 -0.93
C ALA A 740 -34.41 47.19 0.38
N GLY A 741 -33.24 47.10 1.05
CA GLY A 741 -32.89 47.88 2.23
C GLY A 741 -32.36 49.31 1.95
N GLY A 742 -32.37 49.75 0.68
CA GLY A 742 -31.78 51.01 0.21
C GLY A 742 -30.38 50.81 -0.39
N ASP A 743 -30.07 51.54 -1.43
CA ASP A 743 -28.83 51.35 -2.19
C ASP A 743 -27.59 51.86 -1.45
N TRP A 744 -27.72 52.99 -0.74
CA TRP A 744 -26.63 53.63 -0.02
C TRP A 744 -27.05 54.07 1.38
N LEU A 745 -26.38 53.59 2.41
CA LEU A 745 -26.57 54.00 3.81
C LEU A 745 -25.23 54.43 4.41
N ILE A 746 -24.87 55.68 4.24
CA ILE A 746 -23.61 56.26 4.72
C ILE A 746 -23.88 57.17 5.91
N ASP A 747 -23.32 56.81 7.08
CA ASP A 747 -23.42 57.63 8.30
C ASP A 747 -22.67 58.95 8.14
N SER A 748 -23.22 60.00 8.71
CA SER A 748 -22.63 61.33 8.65
C SER A 748 -21.23 61.47 9.29
N ALA A 749 -20.88 60.59 10.21
CA ALA A 749 -19.56 60.52 10.84
C ALA A 749 -18.61 59.53 10.15
N ALA A 750 -19.03 58.92 9.06
CA ALA A 750 -18.16 58.11 8.21
C ALA A 750 -17.20 58.99 7.41
N ARG A 751 -15.96 58.54 7.28
CA ARG A 751 -14.88 59.21 6.51
C ARG A 751 -14.64 58.57 5.15
N VAL A 752 -15.69 58.08 4.55
CA VAL A 752 -15.62 57.39 3.26
C VAL A 752 -15.61 58.44 2.12
N VAL A 753 -14.65 58.34 1.24
CA VAL A 753 -14.49 59.21 0.05
C VAL A 753 -15.11 58.51 -1.15
N ARG A 754 -16.10 59.13 -1.76
CA ARG A 754 -16.75 58.63 -2.99
C ARG A 754 -16.26 59.45 -4.20
N MET A 755 -15.69 58.75 -5.20
CA MET A 755 -15.12 59.35 -6.41
C MET A 755 -15.80 58.82 -7.67
#